data_1bef801442c52f8c4aab0d9023780599
#
_entry.id   1bef801442c52f8c4aab0d9023780599
#
_cell.length_a   1.000
_cell.length_b   1.000
_cell.length_c   1.000
_cell.angle_alpha   90.00
_cell.angle_beta   90.00
_cell.angle_gamma   90.00
#
_symmetry.space_group_name_H-M   'P 1'
#
loop_
_entity.id
_entity.type
_entity.pdbx_description
1 polymer ?
#
loop_
_entity_poly.entity_id
_entity_poly.type
_entity_poly.pdbx_seq_one_letter_code
_entity_poly.pdbx_strand_id
1 'polypeptide(L)'
;MKQRPTAPASTRRRTLLKFAGASASAPLIGSLGSLSVLAGCGGGHHDSGSSSTPEDPIWGPSGSATQIINALKNVSTSMVPSRQFLVTDYGAKPCTVVAATSPYTDPSKSPVSTGSDQTQAPGSFDSRSAFLAAIAACSAAGGGRVVVPAGNWYCAGPIVLQSNVDFHLSANCEIFFSPNPADYAKDGPIDCGANGKLYYSRWQANDCLNYGPPVYARNQTNIAVTGEGETSVLNGQAMTPFAGSGNTATCWWTWKGNSGAYGYAGSSTPSQAFANPNNVDLQTAAPGISDALYAKLTDPATPWQQDQNYLPALSEAGVAIEKRIFGIGHYLRPSMVEFIGCTNVLMQGYRTINTPFWQHHPTDCKNVVISGVTVDSIGPNNDGFDPDACDMVLCDSVTFNTGDDCIAIKSGKDLDTQYGPAQNHVIQNCTMNSGHGGITLGSEMGGGVQNIYARNLQMLNKFWATNSLNIAIRVKTNMNRGGFVKNFYVDNVTLPNGVSLSPSGYGSSLLAGSPINATVPLGVVTASAANPSAAQGGIITFDCDYQPSKDAIRTRPALVQNVNISNVKATNVTLNGVTASCFQAIVAQGPVAFDYNGPAPTPAIPAIAGVTITNCDFGTPVAAGPATATTPGPIYAYNVHDIVLNNTVIAGKTLNQTVTDAR
;
A
#
# COMPACT_ATOMS: atom_id res chain seq x y z
N MET A 1 -5.85 -60.98 31.73
CA MET A 1 -4.63 -60.50 32.36
C MET A 1 -3.48 -60.70 31.39
N LYS A 2 -3.04 -59.64 30.74
CA LYS A 2 -1.71 -59.46 30.09
C LYS A 2 -1.43 -58.00 30.05
N GLN A 3 -0.40 -57.57 30.74
CA GLN A 3 0.08 -56.22 30.94
C GLN A 3 0.66 -55.65 29.61
N ARG A 4 0.37 -54.38 29.31
CA ARG A 4 1.05 -53.58 28.29
C ARG A 4 2.31 -52.96 28.91
N PRO A 5 3.43 -52.86 28.21
CA PRO A 5 4.59 -52.13 28.64
C PRO A 5 4.43 -50.64 28.31
N THR A 6 4.77 -49.80 29.27
CA THR A 6 4.87 -48.33 29.20
C THR A 6 6.14 -47.96 28.50
N ALA A 7 6.04 -47.06 27.47
CA ALA A 7 7.18 -46.42 26.85
C ALA A 7 7.64 -45.18 27.65
N PRO A 8 8.94 -44.87 27.66
CA PRO A 8 9.46 -43.75 28.46
C PRO A 8 9.31 -42.42 27.77
N ALA A 9 9.00 -41.39 28.57
CA ALA A 9 8.91 -40.00 28.16
C ALA A 9 10.31 -39.46 27.75
N SER A 10 10.43 -38.95 26.52
CA SER A 10 11.62 -38.25 26.05
C SER A 10 11.56 -36.77 26.42
N THR A 11 12.34 -36.38 27.38
CA THR A 11 12.58 -34.98 27.77
C THR A 11 13.51 -34.34 26.75
N ARG A 12 13.00 -33.52 25.85
CA ARG A 12 13.84 -32.67 25.01
C ARG A 12 14.26 -31.43 25.81
N ARG A 13 15.52 -31.40 26.18
CA ARG A 13 16.22 -30.22 26.70
C ARG A 13 16.34 -29.18 25.60
N ARG A 14 15.80 -27.99 25.84
CA ARG A 14 16.13 -26.78 25.05
C ARG A 14 17.54 -26.33 25.42
N THR A 15 18.47 -26.38 24.48
CA THR A 15 19.80 -25.79 24.62
C THR A 15 19.70 -24.31 24.33
N LEU A 16 19.80 -23.47 25.35
CA LEU A 16 19.99 -22.03 25.24
C LEU A 16 21.45 -21.76 24.84
N LEU A 17 21.69 -21.35 23.62
CA LEU A 17 22.97 -20.75 23.21
C LEU A 17 23.02 -19.31 23.76
N LYS A 18 23.86 -19.12 24.77
CA LYS A 18 24.27 -17.79 25.23
C LYS A 18 25.38 -17.27 24.28
N PHE A 19 25.03 -16.24 23.49
CA PHE A 19 26.05 -15.42 22.88
C PHE A 19 26.49 -14.34 23.87
N ALA A 20 27.76 -14.30 24.17
CA ALA A 20 28.38 -13.23 24.93
C ALA A 20 28.48 -11.98 24.04
N GLY A 21 27.76 -10.94 24.42
CA GLY A 21 27.87 -9.64 23.77
C GLY A 21 29.07 -8.87 24.26
N ALA A 22 29.88 -8.39 23.34
CA ALA A 22 30.85 -7.35 23.62
C ALA A 22 30.14 -5.99 23.58
N SER A 23 30.13 -5.33 24.72
CA SER A 23 29.60 -3.99 24.88
C SER A 23 30.56 -2.98 24.25
N ALA A 24 30.10 -2.28 23.21
CA ALA A 24 30.67 -1.00 22.78
C ALA A 24 29.74 0.12 23.24
N SER A 25 30.22 0.93 24.14
CA SER A 25 29.57 2.11 24.67
C SER A 25 29.48 3.21 23.61
N ALA A 26 28.26 3.65 23.28
CA ALA A 26 28.02 4.91 22.59
C ALA A 26 27.60 5.99 23.60
N PRO A 27 28.00 7.24 23.41
CA PRO A 27 27.74 8.29 24.40
C PRO A 27 26.28 8.78 24.31
N LEU A 28 25.68 8.94 25.49
CA LEU A 28 24.46 9.69 25.72
C LEU A 28 24.65 11.14 25.29
N ILE A 29 23.78 11.66 24.42
CA ILE A 29 23.60 13.09 24.24
C ILE A 29 22.43 13.52 25.12
N GLY A 30 22.76 14.45 26.01
CA GLY A 30 21.91 14.89 27.08
C GLY A 30 20.82 15.88 26.66
N SER A 31 19.82 15.83 27.47
CA SER A 31 18.84 16.83 27.94
C SER A 31 18.73 18.18 27.24
N LEU A 32 17.51 18.46 26.81
CA LEU A 32 16.98 19.81 26.56
C LEU A 32 17.05 20.69 27.81
N GLY A 33 17.81 21.75 27.70
CA GLY A 33 17.84 22.85 28.65
C GLY A 33 16.78 23.89 28.30
N SER A 34 15.99 24.23 29.31
CA SER A 34 15.04 25.34 29.31
C SER A 34 15.71 26.68 29.09
N LEU A 35 15.19 27.51 28.18
CA LEU A 35 15.55 28.92 28.05
C LEU A 35 14.91 29.75 29.19
N SER A 36 15.73 30.29 30.06
CA SER A 36 15.37 31.42 30.91
C SER A 36 15.91 32.72 30.27
N VAL A 37 15.00 33.66 30.04
CA VAL A 37 15.31 35.00 29.59
C VAL A 37 15.86 35.79 30.76
N LEU A 38 17.07 36.34 30.62
CA LEU A 38 17.59 37.41 31.49
C LEU A 38 17.99 38.58 30.59
N ALA A 39 17.32 39.72 30.81
CA ALA A 39 17.68 40.98 30.23
C ALA A 39 18.88 41.57 30.98
N GLY A 40 19.89 42.00 30.25
CA GLY A 40 21.03 42.77 30.79
C GLY A 40 21.54 43.74 29.73
N CYS A 41 21.41 45.05 30.03
CA CYS A 41 21.95 46.13 29.22
C CYS A 41 23.48 46.23 29.33
N GLY A 42 24.15 46.56 28.22
CA GLY A 42 25.41 47.27 28.28
C GLY A 42 26.42 46.99 27.17
N GLY A 43 26.68 47.98 26.31
CA GLY A 43 27.99 48.26 25.71
C GLY A 43 28.27 47.63 24.35
N GLY A 44 28.34 48.46 23.33
CA GLY A 44 28.55 48.10 21.94
C GLY A 44 29.91 47.51 21.59
N HIS A 45 29.85 46.62 20.65
CA HIS A 45 30.86 46.40 19.60
C HIS A 45 30.12 45.95 18.35
N HIS A 46 30.41 46.60 17.24
CA HIS A 46 29.96 46.18 15.93
C HIS A 46 30.73 44.90 15.54
N ASP A 47 30.11 43.77 15.76
CA ASP A 47 30.45 42.56 15.02
C ASP A 47 29.32 42.28 14.04
N SER A 48 29.66 42.23 12.76
CA SER A 48 28.80 41.77 11.67
C SER A 48 28.58 40.28 11.81
N GLY A 49 27.77 39.89 12.80
CA GLY A 49 27.30 38.51 12.96
C GLY A 49 26.28 38.23 11.87
N SER A 50 26.65 37.42 10.89
CA SER A 50 25.69 36.76 10.02
C SER A 50 24.72 35.95 10.89
N SER A 51 23.48 36.41 11.01
CA SER A 51 22.40 35.60 11.60
C SER A 51 22.15 34.45 10.65
N SER A 52 22.85 33.34 10.85
CA SER A 52 22.50 32.10 10.18
C SER A 52 21.09 31.71 10.64
N THR A 53 20.10 31.80 9.74
CA THR A 53 18.82 31.16 9.96
C THR A 53 19.08 29.68 10.32
N PRO A 54 18.45 29.16 11.39
CA PRO A 54 18.60 27.74 11.73
C PRO A 54 18.35 26.86 10.51
N GLU A 55 19.23 25.93 10.28
CA GLU A 55 19.08 24.96 9.20
C GLU A 55 17.79 24.15 9.38
N ASP A 56 17.06 23.88 8.26
CA ASP A 56 15.88 23.02 8.29
C ASP A 56 16.28 21.60 8.73
N PRO A 57 15.75 21.09 9.87
CA PRO A 57 16.15 19.81 10.43
C PRO A 57 15.72 18.61 9.58
N ILE A 58 14.86 18.80 8.59
CA ILE A 58 14.35 17.74 7.72
C ILE A 58 14.97 17.82 6.32
N TRP A 59 14.90 18.99 5.69
CA TRP A 59 15.27 19.19 4.29
C TRP A 59 16.57 19.97 4.08
N GLY A 60 17.13 20.53 5.14
CA GLY A 60 18.43 21.19 5.07
C GLY A 60 19.57 20.23 4.72
N PRO A 61 20.80 20.73 4.45
CA PRO A 61 21.95 19.90 4.09
C PRO A 61 22.25 18.73 5.03
N SER A 62 22.03 18.89 6.33
CA SER A 62 22.15 17.84 7.36
C SER A 62 20.80 17.30 7.85
N GLY A 63 19.71 17.67 7.21
CA GLY A 63 18.35 17.24 7.58
C GLY A 63 18.09 15.76 7.35
N SER A 64 17.17 15.20 8.14
CA SER A 64 16.90 13.75 8.16
C SER A 64 16.53 13.17 6.79
N ALA A 65 15.67 13.84 6.02
CA ALA A 65 15.29 13.41 4.67
C ALA A 65 16.47 13.50 3.69
N THR A 66 17.27 14.56 3.79
CA THR A 66 18.47 14.75 2.96
C THR A 66 19.51 13.66 3.21
N GLN A 67 19.69 13.23 4.46
CA GLN A 67 20.58 12.11 4.80
C GLN A 67 20.13 10.80 4.14
N ILE A 68 18.82 10.51 4.13
CA ILE A 68 18.26 9.32 3.46
C ILE A 68 18.54 9.40 1.96
N ILE A 69 18.22 10.52 1.30
CA ILE A 69 18.48 10.71 -0.13
C ILE A 69 19.96 10.50 -0.44
N ASN A 70 20.85 11.06 0.39
CA ASN A 70 22.29 10.94 0.19
C ASN A 70 22.79 9.50 0.35
N ALA A 71 22.24 8.73 1.30
CA ALA A 71 22.59 7.34 1.50
C ALA A 71 22.16 6.46 0.31
N LEU A 72 21.08 6.82 -0.37
CA LEU A 72 20.52 6.07 -1.51
C LEU A 72 21.13 6.44 -2.87
N LYS A 73 22.05 7.41 -2.96
CA LYS A 73 22.64 7.84 -4.23
C LYS A 73 23.31 6.73 -5.05
N ASN A 74 23.81 5.71 -4.37
CA ASN A 74 24.47 4.58 -5.02
C ASN A 74 23.51 3.48 -5.47
N VAL A 75 22.23 3.56 -5.10
CA VAL A 75 21.17 2.67 -5.62
C VAL A 75 20.75 3.21 -6.98
N SER A 76 21.54 2.89 -7.98
CA SER A 76 21.43 3.38 -9.36
C SER A 76 21.89 2.29 -10.34
N THR A 77 21.79 2.54 -11.63
CA THR A 77 22.26 1.60 -12.65
C THR A 77 23.76 1.30 -12.56
N SER A 78 24.53 2.12 -11.83
CA SER A 78 25.95 1.89 -11.60
C SER A 78 26.23 0.80 -10.54
N MET A 79 25.21 0.32 -9.82
CA MET A 79 25.38 -0.78 -8.84
C MET A 79 25.64 -2.14 -9.48
N VAL A 80 25.43 -2.26 -10.81
CA VAL A 80 25.73 -3.46 -11.58
C VAL A 80 26.78 -3.15 -12.66
N PRO A 81 27.56 -4.14 -13.13
CA PRO A 81 28.51 -3.95 -14.24
C PRO A 81 27.83 -3.48 -15.53
N SER A 82 28.54 -2.72 -16.37
CA SER A 82 28.01 -2.14 -17.62
C SER A 82 27.84 -3.13 -18.78
N ARG A 83 28.24 -4.40 -18.61
CA ARG A 83 28.08 -5.40 -19.69
C ARG A 83 26.61 -5.73 -19.93
N GLN A 84 26.28 -6.06 -21.18
CA GLN A 84 24.92 -6.32 -21.63
C GLN A 84 24.71 -7.77 -22.06
N PHE A 85 23.47 -8.24 -21.86
CA PHE A 85 23.00 -9.57 -22.23
C PHE A 85 21.68 -9.35 -22.97
N LEU A 86 21.69 -9.46 -24.31
CA LEU A 86 20.47 -9.30 -25.09
C LEU A 86 19.61 -10.56 -24.96
N VAL A 87 18.34 -10.41 -24.67
CA VAL A 87 17.41 -11.56 -24.55
C VAL A 87 17.28 -12.34 -25.86
N THR A 88 17.49 -11.69 -27.00
CA THR A 88 17.50 -12.30 -28.35
C THR A 88 18.63 -13.31 -28.53
N ASP A 89 19.78 -13.11 -27.88
CA ASP A 89 20.92 -14.02 -27.93
C ASP A 89 20.62 -15.33 -27.17
N TYR A 90 19.60 -15.30 -26.32
CA TYR A 90 19.09 -16.45 -25.56
C TYR A 90 17.82 -17.04 -26.15
N GLY A 91 17.40 -16.58 -27.34
CA GLY A 91 16.30 -17.15 -28.10
C GLY A 91 14.94 -16.46 -27.91
N ALA A 92 14.89 -15.29 -27.25
CA ALA A 92 13.67 -14.49 -27.20
C ALA A 92 13.25 -14.05 -28.62
N LYS A 93 11.95 -14.07 -28.87
CA LYS A 93 11.39 -13.65 -30.17
C LYS A 93 10.27 -12.64 -29.93
N PRO A 94 10.23 -11.54 -30.68
CA PRO A 94 9.12 -10.61 -30.60
C PRO A 94 7.81 -11.28 -31.06
N CYS A 95 6.70 -10.80 -30.55
CA CYS A 95 5.36 -11.25 -30.95
C CYS A 95 4.66 -10.17 -31.77
N THR A 96 3.67 -10.59 -32.55
CA THR A 96 2.69 -9.69 -33.13
C THR A 96 1.57 -9.41 -32.15
N VAL A 97 0.89 -8.29 -32.29
CA VAL A 97 -0.23 -7.89 -31.44
C VAL A 97 -1.52 -7.82 -32.22
N VAL A 98 -2.62 -8.02 -31.53
CA VAL A 98 -4.00 -7.90 -32.02
C VAL A 98 -4.79 -6.99 -31.08
N ALA A 99 -5.97 -6.54 -31.50
CA ALA A 99 -6.86 -5.79 -30.61
C ALA A 99 -7.24 -6.66 -29.39
N ALA A 100 -7.10 -6.08 -28.20
CA ALA A 100 -7.50 -6.74 -26.96
C ALA A 100 -9.02 -6.76 -26.85
N THR A 101 -9.55 -7.89 -26.35
CA THR A 101 -10.95 -7.95 -25.92
C THR A 101 -11.06 -7.37 -24.53
N SER A 102 -11.55 -6.14 -24.42
CA SER A 102 -11.79 -5.51 -23.12
C SER A 102 -13.08 -6.05 -22.49
N PRO A 103 -13.07 -6.42 -21.20
CA PRO A 103 -14.30 -6.71 -20.47
C PRO A 103 -15.12 -5.48 -20.14
N TYR A 104 -14.64 -4.26 -20.43
CA TYR A 104 -15.39 -3.03 -20.18
C TYR A 104 -16.57 -2.89 -21.14
N THR A 105 -17.77 -2.68 -20.58
CA THR A 105 -18.99 -2.41 -21.33
C THR A 105 -19.31 -0.94 -21.46
N ASP A 106 -18.77 -0.11 -20.56
CA ASP A 106 -19.01 1.33 -20.49
C ASP A 106 -17.73 2.08 -20.87
N PRO A 107 -17.66 2.69 -22.06
CA PRO A 107 -16.49 3.45 -22.50
C PRO A 107 -16.12 4.62 -21.58
N SER A 108 -17.10 5.18 -20.83
CA SER A 108 -16.83 6.26 -19.88
C SER A 108 -16.07 5.79 -18.63
N LYS A 109 -16.09 4.49 -18.37
CA LYS A 109 -15.36 3.83 -17.28
C LYS A 109 -14.14 3.09 -17.78
N SER A 110 -13.91 3.06 -19.07
CA SER A 110 -12.70 2.51 -19.65
C SER A 110 -11.50 3.30 -19.14
N PRO A 111 -10.42 2.64 -18.74
CA PRO A 111 -9.24 3.33 -18.24
C PRO A 111 -8.61 4.17 -19.34
N VAL A 112 -8.77 5.48 -19.21
CA VAL A 112 -8.27 6.46 -20.18
C VAL A 112 -6.74 6.46 -20.22
N SER A 113 -6.12 6.02 -19.15
CA SER A 113 -4.67 6.05 -18.97
C SER A 113 -3.96 4.75 -19.31
N THR A 114 -4.66 3.63 -19.33
CA THR A 114 -4.02 2.32 -19.40
C THR A 114 -3.61 1.87 -20.80
N GLY A 115 -3.99 2.58 -21.81
CA GLY A 115 -3.36 2.69 -23.10
C GLY A 115 -3.02 1.46 -23.92
N SER A 116 -3.30 0.23 -23.49
CA SER A 116 -3.08 -0.90 -24.40
C SER A 116 -4.41 -1.53 -24.80
N ASP A 117 -4.88 -1.15 -25.95
CA ASP A 117 -5.99 -1.82 -26.64
C ASP A 117 -5.52 -3.11 -27.34
N GLN A 118 -4.33 -3.56 -27.02
CA GLN A 118 -3.64 -4.65 -27.70
C GLN A 118 -3.27 -5.76 -26.74
N THR A 119 -3.21 -6.96 -27.28
CA THR A 119 -2.68 -8.16 -26.64
C THR A 119 -1.82 -8.92 -27.64
N GLN A 120 -1.00 -9.84 -27.17
CA GLN A 120 -0.26 -10.72 -28.05
C GLN A 120 -1.22 -11.54 -28.95
N ALA A 121 -0.85 -11.73 -30.22
CA ALA A 121 -1.59 -12.58 -31.13
C ALA A 121 -1.63 -14.04 -30.61
N PRO A 122 -2.71 -14.79 -30.89
CA PRO A 122 -2.77 -16.23 -30.56
C PRO A 122 -1.58 -16.99 -31.16
N GLY A 123 -0.97 -17.87 -30.37
CA GLY A 123 0.20 -18.65 -30.78
C GLY A 123 1.52 -17.89 -30.75
N SER A 124 1.57 -16.70 -30.14
CA SER A 124 2.80 -15.97 -29.91
C SER A 124 3.83 -16.81 -29.17
N PHE A 125 5.09 -16.64 -29.55
CA PHE A 125 6.22 -17.29 -28.90
C PHE A 125 6.38 -16.79 -27.46
N ASP A 126 6.40 -17.71 -26.51
CA ASP A 126 6.69 -17.39 -25.09
C ASP A 126 8.19 -17.17 -24.91
N SER A 127 8.59 -15.91 -24.73
CA SER A 127 9.99 -15.51 -24.54
C SER A 127 10.48 -15.66 -23.10
N ARG A 128 9.65 -16.13 -22.16
CA ARG A 128 10.00 -16.20 -20.75
C ARG A 128 11.26 -17.02 -20.48
N SER A 129 11.39 -18.20 -21.09
CA SER A 129 12.58 -19.05 -20.91
C SER A 129 13.87 -18.36 -21.33
N ALA A 130 13.81 -17.57 -22.41
CA ALA A 130 14.95 -16.78 -22.86
C ALA A 130 15.28 -15.64 -21.91
N PHE A 131 14.28 -14.95 -21.36
CA PHE A 131 14.48 -13.93 -20.32
C PHE A 131 15.18 -14.53 -19.09
N LEU A 132 14.70 -15.65 -18.59
CA LEU A 132 15.31 -16.33 -17.44
C LEU A 132 16.74 -16.82 -17.74
N ALA A 133 17.01 -17.30 -18.95
CA ALA A 133 18.34 -17.72 -19.36
C ALA A 133 19.32 -16.53 -19.43
N ALA A 134 18.89 -15.40 -19.97
CA ALA A 134 19.69 -14.18 -19.99
C ALA A 134 19.99 -13.66 -18.57
N ILE A 135 18.99 -13.67 -17.68
CA ILE A 135 19.15 -13.29 -16.27
C ILE A 135 20.15 -14.20 -15.57
N ALA A 136 20.01 -15.52 -15.76
CA ALA A 136 20.93 -16.49 -15.16
C ALA A 136 22.37 -16.34 -15.66
N ALA A 137 22.57 -16.15 -16.97
CA ALA A 137 23.86 -15.91 -17.57
C ALA A 137 24.50 -14.60 -17.07
N CYS A 138 23.71 -13.54 -16.98
CA CYS A 138 24.11 -12.24 -16.45
C CYS A 138 24.59 -12.36 -15.00
N SER A 139 23.78 -12.96 -14.12
CA SER A 139 24.13 -13.15 -12.72
C SER A 139 25.38 -14.04 -12.55
N ALA A 140 25.45 -15.16 -13.29
CA ALA A 140 26.60 -16.07 -13.28
C ALA A 140 27.91 -15.40 -13.73
N ALA A 141 27.81 -14.40 -14.62
CA ALA A 141 28.94 -13.60 -15.05
C ALA A 141 29.37 -12.52 -14.02
N GLY A 142 28.73 -12.45 -12.86
CA GLY A 142 28.98 -11.44 -11.83
C GLY A 142 28.15 -10.17 -12.01
N GLY A 143 27.10 -10.22 -12.82
CA GLY A 143 26.12 -9.15 -13.01
C GLY A 143 26.25 -8.37 -14.29
N GLY A 144 25.29 -7.48 -14.53
CA GLY A 144 25.18 -6.64 -15.70
C GLY A 144 23.75 -6.24 -16.02
N ARG A 145 23.53 -5.83 -17.26
CA ARG A 145 22.22 -5.42 -17.78
C ARG A 145 21.68 -6.48 -18.74
N VAL A 146 20.51 -7.03 -18.42
CA VAL A 146 19.72 -7.86 -19.35
C VAL A 146 18.83 -6.93 -20.16
N VAL A 147 19.03 -6.86 -21.47
CA VAL A 147 18.33 -5.91 -22.34
C VAL A 147 17.22 -6.59 -23.10
N VAL A 148 16.00 -6.07 -22.96
CA VAL A 148 14.85 -6.39 -23.80
C VAL A 148 14.75 -5.30 -24.86
N PRO A 149 15.03 -5.58 -26.15
CA PRO A 149 15.01 -4.57 -27.21
C PRO A 149 13.60 -4.03 -27.49
N ALA A 150 13.54 -2.95 -28.27
CA ALA A 150 12.27 -2.44 -28.79
C ALA A 150 11.47 -3.55 -29.48
N GLY A 151 10.15 -3.53 -29.30
CA GLY A 151 9.21 -4.53 -29.83
C GLY A 151 8.26 -5.04 -28.79
N ASN A 152 7.37 -5.93 -29.22
CA ASN A 152 6.37 -6.57 -28.37
C ASN A 152 6.82 -7.98 -28.00
N TRP A 153 6.73 -8.32 -26.74
CA TRP A 153 7.24 -9.58 -26.18
C TRP A 153 6.15 -10.28 -25.36
N TYR A 154 5.93 -11.56 -25.59
CA TYR A 154 5.02 -12.34 -24.76
C TYR A 154 5.79 -13.11 -23.70
N CYS A 155 5.27 -13.12 -22.46
CA CYS A 155 5.88 -13.76 -21.29
C CYS A 155 4.81 -14.54 -20.51
N ALA A 156 4.86 -15.86 -20.56
CA ALA A 156 3.89 -16.73 -19.88
C ALA A 156 4.38 -17.13 -18.49
N GLY A 157 4.35 -16.20 -17.55
CA GLY A 157 4.67 -16.43 -16.14
C GLY A 157 5.74 -15.46 -15.59
N PRO A 158 6.22 -15.70 -14.35
CA PRO A 158 7.12 -14.79 -13.67
C PRO A 158 8.49 -14.62 -14.32
N ILE A 159 8.95 -13.37 -14.41
CA ILE A 159 10.36 -13.02 -14.60
C ILE A 159 11.00 -12.98 -13.23
N VAL A 160 11.92 -13.91 -12.95
CA VAL A 160 12.57 -14.03 -11.65
C VAL A 160 13.95 -13.44 -11.73
N LEU A 161 14.18 -12.31 -11.04
CA LEU A 161 15.47 -11.63 -11.01
C LEU A 161 16.45 -12.32 -10.06
N GLN A 162 17.73 -12.18 -10.38
CA GLN A 162 18.85 -12.64 -9.58
C GLN A 162 19.76 -11.48 -9.20
N SER A 163 20.62 -11.68 -8.22
CA SER A 163 21.53 -10.66 -7.74
C SER A 163 22.44 -10.09 -8.82
N ASN A 164 22.71 -8.80 -8.74
CA ASN A 164 23.54 -8.01 -9.64
C ASN A 164 22.97 -7.91 -11.08
N VAL A 165 21.65 -7.98 -11.24
CA VAL A 165 20.99 -7.89 -12.55
C VAL A 165 20.14 -6.63 -12.63
N ASP A 166 20.35 -5.85 -13.68
CA ASP A 166 19.46 -4.80 -14.18
C ASP A 166 18.65 -5.37 -15.35
N PHE A 167 17.36 -5.63 -15.15
CA PHE A 167 16.44 -6.03 -16.21
C PHE A 167 15.90 -4.77 -16.90
N HIS A 168 16.40 -4.51 -18.10
CA HIS A 168 16.22 -3.25 -18.80
C HIS A 168 15.32 -3.36 -20.04
N LEU A 169 14.31 -2.51 -20.09
CA LEU A 169 13.40 -2.37 -21.22
C LEU A 169 13.84 -1.17 -22.07
N SER A 170 14.21 -1.41 -23.32
CA SER A 170 14.49 -0.31 -24.25
C SER A 170 13.25 0.52 -24.55
N ALA A 171 13.41 1.73 -25.07
CA ALA A 171 12.29 2.51 -25.59
C ALA A 171 11.48 1.71 -26.63
N ASN A 172 10.17 1.88 -26.64
CA ASN A 172 9.23 1.13 -27.47
C ASN A 172 9.25 -0.40 -27.26
N CYS A 173 9.53 -0.82 -26.06
CA CYS A 173 9.45 -2.21 -25.61
C CYS A 173 8.18 -2.40 -24.80
N GLU A 174 7.37 -3.41 -25.15
CA GLU A 174 6.23 -3.81 -24.32
C GLU A 174 6.26 -5.32 -24.05
N ILE A 175 6.24 -5.69 -22.76
CA ILE A 175 6.14 -7.09 -22.34
C ILE A 175 4.70 -7.37 -21.95
N PHE A 176 4.04 -8.24 -22.69
CA PHE A 176 2.70 -8.75 -22.43
C PHE A 176 2.80 -9.99 -21.56
N PHE A 177 2.44 -9.86 -20.29
CA PHE A 177 2.38 -10.99 -19.38
C PHE A 177 1.12 -11.82 -19.63
N SER A 178 1.21 -13.15 -19.47
CA SER A 178 0.04 -14.02 -19.63
C SER A 178 -1.12 -13.59 -18.74
N PRO A 179 -2.34 -13.49 -19.25
CA PRO A 179 -3.52 -13.28 -18.41
C PRO A 179 -3.93 -14.54 -17.64
N ASN A 180 -3.39 -15.72 -17.98
CA ASN A 180 -3.79 -17.00 -17.41
C ASN A 180 -3.08 -17.27 -16.07
N PRO A 181 -3.80 -17.38 -14.95
CA PRO A 181 -3.21 -17.69 -13.64
C PRO A 181 -2.39 -18.97 -13.58
N ALA A 182 -2.75 -19.99 -14.37
CA ALA A 182 -2.01 -21.25 -14.38
C ALA A 182 -0.53 -21.10 -14.79
N ASP A 183 -0.21 -20.08 -15.59
CA ASP A 183 1.17 -19.79 -15.99
C ASP A 183 2.05 -19.31 -14.82
N TYR A 184 1.43 -18.85 -13.75
CA TYR A 184 2.10 -18.33 -12.55
C TYR A 184 2.20 -19.36 -11.41
N ALA A 185 1.74 -20.59 -11.67
CA ALA A 185 1.79 -21.70 -10.73
C ALA A 185 2.40 -22.97 -11.34
N LYS A 186 3.08 -22.87 -12.50
CA LYS A 186 3.60 -24.03 -13.23
C LYS A 186 5.01 -24.46 -12.85
N ASP A 187 5.85 -23.53 -12.35
CA ASP A 187 7.28 -23.76 -12.16
C ASP A 187 7.91 -22.98 -10.98
N GLY A 188 7.10 -22.54 -10.03
CA GLY A 188 7.59 -21.97 -8.79
C GLY A 188 8.46 -22.94 -7.99
N PRO A 189 9.30 -22.43 -7.08
CA PRO A 189 10.27 -23.23 -6.34
C PRO A 189 9.64 -24.16 -5.29
N ILE A 190 8.35 -23.97 -4.97
CA ILE A 190 7.66 -24.71 -3.90
C ILE A 190 6.53 -25.54 -4.51
N ASP A 191 6.70 -26.85 -4.48
CA ASP A 191 5.69 -27.78 -4.99
C ASP A 191 4.56 -27.94 -3.96
N CYS A 192 3.37 -27.49 -4.32
CA CYS A 192 2.15 -27.54 -3.51
C CYS A 192 1.12 -28.54 -4.07
N GLY A 193 1.56 -29.54 -4.81
CA GLY A 193 0.72 -30.60 -5.36
C GLY A 193 -0.34 -30.05 -6.33
N ALA A 194 -1.61 -30.31 -6.06
CA ALA A 194 -2.72 -29.87 -6.90
C ALA A 194 -2.85 -28.35 -7.03
N ASN A 195 -2.29 -27.59 -6.10
CA ASN A 195 -2.29 -26.12 -6.13
C ASN A 195 -1.20 -25.54 -7.01
N GLY A 196 -0.34 -26.39 -7.60
CA GLY A 196 0.74 -26.00 -8.48
C GLY A 196 2.07 -25.77 -7.78
N LYS A 197 3.04 -25.28 -8.55
CA LYS A 197 4.37 -24.87 -8.05
C LYS A 197 4.36 -23.37 -7.79
N LEU A 198 4.40 -23.00 -6.53
CA LEU A 198 4.12 -21.66 -6.06
C LEU A 198 5.38 -20.91 -5.63
N TYR A 199 5.18 -19.64 -5.36
CA TYR A 199 6.19 -18.73 -4.87
C TYR A 199 5.86 -18.30 -3.44
N TYR A 200 6.88 -18.07 -2.63
CA TYR A 200 6.72 -17.33 -1.39
C TYR A 200 6.32 -15.90 -1.75
N SER A 201 5.21 -15.44 -1.23
CA SER A 201 4.61 -14.15 -1.56
C SER A 201 3.98 -13.54 -0.32
N ARG A 202 3.56 -12.29 -0.44
CA ARG A 202 2.88 -11.57 0.62
C ARG A 202 1.64 -10.89 0.06
N TRP A 203 0.48 -11.28 0.54
CA TRP A 203 -0.78 -10.75 0.04
C TRP A 203 -1.50 -9.94 1.11
N GLN A 204 -1.80 -8.66 0.81
CA GLN A 204 -2.30 -7.70 1.80
C GLN A 204 -1.54 -7.76 3.13
N ALA A 205 -0.21 -7.78 3.03
CA ALA A 205 0.71 -7.83 4.16
C ALA A 205 0.59 -9.07 5.07
N ASN A 206 0.05 -10.18 4.55
CA ASN A 206 0.14 -11.52 5.14
C ASN A 206 0.99 -12.44 4.25
N ASP A 207 1.94 -13.14 4.85
CA ASP A 207 2.81 -14.08 4.14
C ASP A 207 2.06 -15.34 3.74
N CYS A 208 2.28 -15.82 2.52
CA CYS A 208 1.66 -17.02 1.98
C CYS A 208 2.47 -17.65 0.84
N LEU A 209 2.04 -18.81 0.37
CA LEU A 209 2.45 -19.40 -0.90
C LEU A 209 1.36 -19.08 -1.92
N ASN A 210 1.72 -18.39 -2.99
CA ASN A 210 0.76 -17.87 -3.96
C ASN A 210 1.29 -18.00 -5.40
N TYR A 211 0.47 -17.63 -6.37
CA TYR A 211 0.89 -17.39 -7.76
C TYR A 211 2.12 -16.47 -7.78
N GLY A 212 3.07 -16.78 -8.66
CA GLY A 212 4.25 -15.91 -8.81
C GLY A 212 3.87 -14.54 -9.36
N PRO A 213 4.40 -13.45 -8.80
CA PRO A 213 4.27 -12.12 -9.40
C PRO A 213 4.90 -12.04 -10.79
N PRO A 214 4.35 -11.26 -11.74
CA PRO A 214 4.93 -11.10 -13.08
C PRO A 214 6.41 -10.72 -13.07
N VAL A 215 6.84 -9.85 -12.14
CA VAL A 215 8.26 -9.58 -11.88
C VAL A 215 8.57 -9.84 -10.42
N TYR A 216 9.50 -10.74 -10.15
CA TYR A 216 9.74 -11.27 -8.82
C TYR A 216 11.22 -11.35 -8.46
N ALA A 217 11.53 -11.07 -7.21
CA ALA A 217 12.82 -11.42 -6.61
C ALA A 217 12.66 -11.74 -5.12
N ARG A 218 13.48 -12.65 -4.60
CA ARG A 218 13.52 -12.95 -3.17
C ARG A 218 14.95 -13.12 -2.70
N ASN A 219 15.31 -12.41 -1.61
CA ASN A 219 16.64 -12.46 -0.99
C ASN A 219 17.78 -12.17 -1.99
N GLN A 220 17.58 -11.17 -2.87
CA GLN A 220 18.57 -10.77 -3.86
C GLN A 220 19.19 -9.42 -3.48
N THR A 221 20.36 -9.15 -4.05
CA THR A 221 21.11 -7.90 -3.81
C THR A 221 21.47 -7.25 -5.15
N ASN A 222 21.39 -5.90 -5.21
CA ASN A 222 21.68 -5.11 -6.41
C ASN A 222 20.81 -5.56 -7.59
N ILE A 223 19.50 -5.45 -7.42
CA ILE A 223 18.54 -5.77 -8.47
C ILE A 223 17.90 -4.50 -9.02
N ALA A 224 17.68 -4.48 -10.32
CA ALA A 224 17.00 -3.37 -10.96
C ALA A 224 15.98 -3.83 -12.00
N VAL A 225 14.90 -3.05 -12.12
CA VAL A 225 14.05 -2.98 -13.30
C VAL A 225 14.16 -1.57 -13.83
N THR A 226 14.65 -1.41 -15.05
CA THR A 226 14.85 -0.08 -15.64
C THR A 226 14.23 0.02 -17.02
N GLY A 227 13.96 1.24 -17.46
CA GLY A 227 13.43 1.52 -18.78
C GLY A 227 13.87 2.89 -19.28
N GLU A 228 13.45 3.23 -20.50
CA GLU A 228 13.77 4.48 -21.19
C GLU A 228 12.54 5.42 -21.29
N GLY A 229 11.65 5.36 -20.30
CA GLY A 229 10.46 6.19 -20.18
C GLY A 229 9.15 5.46 -20.42
N GLU A 230 8.09 6.21 -20.74
CA GLU A 230 6.71 5.71 -20.82
C GLU A 230 6.46 4.65 -21.91
N THR A 231 7.37 4.54 -22.87
CA THR A 231 7.29 3.54 -23.94
C THR A 231 7.99 2.22 -23.59
N SER A 232 8.59 2.12 -22.41
CA SER A 232 9.13 0.89 -21.82
C SER A 232 8.07 0.30 -20.88
N VAL A 233 7.30 -0.68 -21.35
CA VAL A 233 6.03 -1.07 -20.73
C VAL A 233 6.05 -2.49 -20.21
N LEU A 234 5.58 -2.67 -18.97
CA LEU A 234 5.19 -3.93 -18.37
C LEU A 234 3.66 -4.01 -18.32
N ASN A 235 3.06 -4.84 -19.18
CA ASN A 235 1.61 -4.99 -19.30
C ASN A 235 1.14 -6.30 -18.65
N GLY A 236 0.49 -6.17 -17.49
CA GLY A 236 -0.03 -7.32 -16.73
C GLY A 236 -1.26 -7.98 -17.33
N GLN A 237 -1.88 -7.37 -18.35
CA GLN A 237 -3.08 -7.86 -19.05
C GLN A 237 -4.24 -8.30 -18.11
N ALA A 238 -4.35 -7.67 -16.94
CA ALA A 238 -5.22 -8.14 -15.88
C ALA A 238 -6.73 -8.04 -16.19
N MET A 239 -7.11 -7.25 -17.17
CA MET A 239 -8.49 -7.18 -17.66
C MET A 239 -8.74 -8.08 -18.89
N THR A 240 -7.72 -8.76 -19.41
CA THR A 240 -7.86 -9.66 -20.55
C THR A 240 -8.45 -11.00 -20.09
N PRO A 241 -9.57 -11.45 -20.67
CA PRO A 241 -10.16 -12.74 -20.33
C PRO A 241 -9.22 -13.91 -20.63
N PHE A 242 -9.25 -14.94 -19.77
CA PHE A 242 -8.50 -16.18 -19.99
C PHE A 242 -9.42 -17.38 -20.16
N ALA A 243 -9.01 -18.34 -20.98
CA ALA A 243 -9.74 -19.56 -21.25
C ALA A 243 -9.63 -20.55 -20.08
N GLY A 244 -10.65 -21.38 -19.88
CA GLY A 244 -10.64 -22.47 -18.90
C GLY A 244 -11.42 -22.21 -17.63
N SER A 245 -11.93 -20.98 -17.43
CA SER A 245 -12.76 -20.65 -16.26
C SER A 245 -14.24 -21.03 -16.41
N GLY A 246 -14.66 -21.52 -17.57
CA GLY A 246 -16.08 -21.72 -17.90
C GLY A 246 -16.86 -20.41 -18.13
N ASN A 247 -16.22 -19.27 -17.94
CA ASN A 247 -16.79 -17.94 -18.16
C ASN A 247 -15.81 -17.09 -18.98
N THR A 248 -16.22 -16.69 -20.18
CA THR A 248 -15.40 -15.91 -21.12
C THR A 248 -15.07 -14.51 -20.65
N ALA A 249 -15.72 -14.04 -19.59
CA ALA A 249 -15.46 -12.74 -18.99
C ALA A 249 -14.53 -12.77 -17.76
N THR A 250 -14.00 -13.95 -17.38
CA THR A 250 -13.11 -14.06 -16.22
C THR A 250 -11.73 -13.54 -16.54
N CYS A 251 -11.25 -12.62 -15.72
CA CYS A 251 -9.90 -12.05 -15.75
C CYS A 251 -9.43 -11.80 -14.31
N TRP A 252 -8.17 -11.38 -14.12
CA TRP A 252 -7.66 -11.09 -12.78
C TRP A 252 -8.53 -10.09 -12.00
N TRP A 253 -9.00 -9.03 -12.63
CA TRP A 253 -9.80 -8.01 -11.93
C TRP A 253 -11.16 -8.52 -11.50
N THR A 254 -11.78 -9.39 -12.30
CA THR A 254 -13.10 -9.94 -11.96
C THR A 254 -13.04 -10.95 -10.81
N TRP A 255 -11.88 -11.46 -10.46
CA TRP A 255 -11.72 -12.29 -9.27
C TRP A 255 -12.11 -11.58 -7.98
N LYS A 256 -12.01 -10.26 -7.93
CA LYS A 256 -12.51 -9.48 -6.79
C LYS A 256 -14.04 -9.47 -6.67
N GLY A 257 -14.78 -9.87 -7.68
CA GLY A 257 -16.24 -9.86 -7.66
C GLY A 257 -16.88 -8.47 -7.82
N ASN A 258 -16.11 -7.44 -8.08
CA ASN A 258 -16.56 -6.03 -8.13
C ASN A 258 -16.82 -5.55 -9.56
N SER A 259 -17.35 -6.42 -10.43
CA SER A 259 -17.52 -6.16 -11.86
C SER A 259 -18.33 -4.89 -12.16
N GLY A 260 -19.37 -4.61 -11.37
CA GLY A 260 -20.24 -3.44 -11.61
C GLY A 260 -19.60 -2.09 -11.35
N ALA A 261 -18.67 -2.00 -10.42
CA ALA A 261 -18.01 -0.74 -10.05
C ALA A 261 -17.04 -0.23 -11.14
N TYR A 262 -16.53 -1.13 -11.95
CA TYR A 262 -15.56 -0.82 -13.01
C TYR A 262 -16.15 -0.98 -14.42
N GLY A 263 -17.45 -1.28 -14.55
CA GLY A 263 -18.11 -1.42 -15.85
C GLY A 263 -17.70 -2.65 -16.66
N TYR A 264 -17.28 -3.75 -16.00
CA TYR A 264 -16.94 -5.00 -16.69
C TYR A 264 -18.14 -5.69 -17.30
N ALA A 265 -17.94 -6.37 -18.44
CA ALA A 265 -18.96 -7.24 -19.05
C ALA A 265 -19.13 -8.51 -18.20
N GLY A 266 -20.31 -8.63 -17.62
CA GLY A 266 -20.70 -9.81 -16.87
C GLY A 266 -20.20 -9.86 -15.43
N SER A 267 -20.96 -10.51 -14.56
CA SER A 267 -20.52 -10.81 -13.22
C SER A 267 -19.71 -12.11 -13.27
N SER A 268 -18.44 -12.02 -13.04
CA SER A 268 -17.59 -13.20 -13.03
C SER A 268 -16.98 -13.42 -11.66
N THR A 269 -17.83 -13.59 -10.67
CA THR A 269 -17.39 -14.32 -9.49
C THR A 269 -17.05 -15.73 -9.96
N PRO A 270 -15.82 -16.23 -9.74
CA PRO A 270 -15.49 -17.58 -10.10
C PRO A 270 -16.48 -18.56 -9.47
N SER A 271 -17.03 -19.45 -10.26
CA SER A 271 -18.04 -20.41 -9.81
C SER A 271 -17.46 -21.67 -9.16
N GLN A 272 -16.16 -21.71 -8.93
CA GLN A 272 -15.53 -22.87 -8.31
C GLN A 272 -15.74 -22.86 -6.80
N ALA A 273 -16.22 -23.96 -6.27
CA ALA A 273 -16.33 -24.15 -4.83
C ALA A 273 -14.95 -24.02 -4.17
N PHE A 274 -14.91 -23.34 -3.06
CA PHE A 274 -13.74 -23.28 -2.20
C PHE A 274 -13.34 -24.71 -1.79
N ALA A 275 -12.17 -25.12 -2.20
CA ALA A 275 -11.54 -26.30 -1.66
C ALA A 275 -10.51 -25.81 -0.63
N ASN A 276 -10.61 -26.28 0.63
CA ASN A 276 -9.56 -26.00 1.60
C ASN A 276 -8.34 -26.91 1.29
N PRO A 277 -7.43 -26.52 0.40
CA PRO A 277 -6.30 -27.35 -0.02
C PRO A 277 -5.23 -27.43 1.03
N ASN A 278 -5.28 -26.55 2.02
CA ASN A 278 -4.31 -26.49 3.10
C ASN A 278 -4.53 -27.61 4.13
N ASN A 279 -5.69 -28.28 4.09
CA ASN A 279 -6.10 -29.27 5.08
C ASN A 279 -5.92 -28.76 6.53
N VAL A 280 -6.08 -27.46 6.73
CA VAL A 280 -6.01 -26.83 8.03
C VAL A 280 -7.42 -26.76 8.57
N ASP A 281 -7.68 -27.47 9.63
CA ASP A 281 -8.89 -27.31 10.40
C ASP A 281 -8.79 -26.03 11.23
N LEU A 282 -9.43 -24.97 10.76
CA LEU A 282 -9.42 -23.68 11.45
C LEU A 282 -10.10 -23.72 12.81
N GLN A 283 -11.09 -24.56 13.03
CA GLN A 283 -11.73 -24.69 14.34
C GLN A 283 -10.74 -25.26 15.38
N THR A 284 -9.88 -26.18 14.95
CA THR A 284 -8.80 -26.71 15.79
C THR A 284 -7.61 -25.76 15.90
N ALA A 285 -7.21 -25.11 14.80
CA ALA A 285 -6.07 -24.21 14.76
C ALA A 285 -6.36 -22.85 15.44
N ALA A 286 -7.60 -22.38 15.36
CA ALA A 286 -8.09 -21.15 15.94
C ALA A 286 -9.38 -21.39 16.75
N PRO A 287 -9.29 -21.99 17.95
CA PRO A 287 -10.48 -22.37 18.73
C PRO A 287 -11.36 -21.19 19.16
N GLY A 288 -10.90 -19.95 18.97
CA GLY A 288 -11.67 -18.72 19.21
C GLY A 288 -12.31 -18.11 17.95
N ILE A 289 -12.20 -18.78 16.80
CA ILE A 289 -12.84 -18.26 15.57
C ILE A 289 -14.35 -18.21 15.73
N SER A 290 -14.97 -17.07 15.38
CA SER A 290 -16.43 -16.94 15.50
C SER A 290 -17.15 -17.78 14.44
N ASP A 291 -18.35 -18.26 14.77
CA ASP A 291 -19.19 -18.97 13.81
C ASP A 291 -19.49 -18.13 12.56
N ALA A 292 -19.64 -16.82 12.73
CA ALA A 292 -19.89 -15.89 11.63
C ALA A 292 -18.69 -15.80 10.67
N LEU A 293 -17.47 -15.75 11.20
CA LEU A 293 -16.25 -15.75 10.38
C LEU A 293 -16.08 -17.12 9.70
N TYR A 294 -16.26 -18.20 10.45
CA TYR A 294 -16.17 -19.55 9.89
C TYR A 294 -17.18 -19.77 8.73
N ALA A 295 -18.41 -19.29 8.87
CA ALA A 295 -19.42 -19.34 7.81
C ALA A 295 -18.98 -18.57 6.56
N LYS A 296 -18.36 -17.39 6.70
CA LYS A 296 -17.78 -16.65 5.58
C LYS A 296 -16.66 -17.42 4.88
N LEU A 297 -15.83 -18.11 5.65
CA LEU A 297 -14.70 -18.88 5.12
C LEU A 297 -15.14 -20.12 4.35
N THR A 298 -16.32 -20.61 4.62
CA THR A 298 -16.87 -21.82 4.01
C THR A 298 -18.02 -21.57 3.03
N ASP A 299 -18.40 -20.32 2.79
CA ASP A 299 -19.46 -19.94 1.86
C ASP A 299 -19.03 -20.16 0.40
N PRO A 300 -19.59 -21.11 -0.35
CA PRO A 300 -19.21 -21.36 -1.73
C PRO A 300 -19.64 -20.26 -2.71
N ALA A 301 -20.51 -19.32 -2.28
CA ALA A 301 -21.01 -18.26 -3.16
C ALA A 301 -20.00 -17.15 -3.44
N THR A 302 -18.98 -16.98 -2.59
CA THR A 302 -18.00 -15.88 -2.68
C THR A 302 -16.55 -16.34 -2.49
N PRO A 303 -16.02 -17.17 -3.42
CA PRO A 303 -14.71 -17.81 -3.24
C PRO A 303 -13.54 -16.85 -2.97
N TRP A 304 -13.45 -15.72 -3.68
CA TRP A 304 -12.37 -14.77 -3.45
C TRP A 304 -12.46 -14.09 -2.07
N GLN A 305 -13.67 -13.85 -1.57
CA GLN A 305 -13.88 -13.30 -0.22
C GLN A 305 -13.48 -14.32 0.85
N GLN A 306 -13.64 -15.60 0.56
CA GLN A 306 -13.16 -16.66 1.42
C GLN A 306 -11.64 -16.59 1.54
N ASP A 307 -10.90 -16.57 0.44
CA ASP A 307 -9.44 -16.47 0.46
C ASP A 307 -8.95 -15.21 1.14
N GLN A 308 -9.56 -14.06 0.84
CA GLN A 308 -9.25 -12.77 1.47
C GLN A 308 -9.46 -12.79 2.99
N ASN A 309 -10.42 -13.55 3.50
CA ASN A 309 -10.67 -13.68 4.93
C ASN A 309 -9.87 -14.84 5.54
N TYR A 310 -9.63 -15.90 4.75
CA TYR A 310 -8.98 -17.11 5.20
C TYR A 310 -7.49 -16.88 5.50
N LEU A 311 -6.77 -16.18 4.63
CA LEU A 311 -5.35 -15.88 4.85
C LEU A 311 -5.10 -15.11 6.17
N PRO A 312 -5.81 -14.01 6.49
CA PRO A 312 -5.71 -13.38 7.80
C PRO A 312 -6.06 -14.30 8.96
N ALA A 313 -7.08 -15.14 8.82
CA ALA A 313 -7.45 -16.09 9.87
C ALA A 313 -6.35 -17.13 10.14
N LEU A 314 -5.67 -17.60 9.10
CA LEU A 314 -4.50 -18.47 9.24
C LEU A 314 -3.34 -17.76 9.96
N SER A 315 -3.12 -16.46 9.66
CA SER A 315 -2.12 -15.63 10.34
C SER A 315 -2.44 -15.49 11.82
N GLU A 316 -3.66 -15.09 12.17
CA GLU A 316 -4.10 -14.96 13.57
C GLU A 316 -4.04 -16.29 14.34
N ALA A 317 -4.27 -17.40 13.67
CA ALA A 317 -4.13 -18.73 14.27
C ALA A 317 -2.67 -19.19 14.41
N GLY A 318 -1.69 -18.40 13.94
CA GLY A 318 -0.26 -18.76 13.98
C GLY A 318 0.09 -19.94 13.09
N VAL A 319 -0.69 -20.19 12.03
CA VAL A 319 -0.42 -21.26 11.07
C VAL A 319 0.87 -20.96 10.32
N ALA A 320 1.76 -21.94 10.21
CA ALA A 320 3.03 -21.78 9.51
C ALA A 320 2.81 -21.41 8.03
N ILE A 321 3.69 -20.57 7.49
CA ILE A 321 3.55 -19.99 6.13
C ILE A 321 3.49 -21.09 5.06
N GLU A 322 4.24 -22.18 5.23
CA GLU A 322 4.25 -23.33 4.33
C GLU A 322 2.90 -24.06 4.26
N LYS A 323 1.97 -23.74 5.16
CA LYS A 323 0.59 -24.23 5.18
C LYS A 323 -0.42 -23.21 4.67
N ARG A 324 0.01 -22.00 4.31
CA ARG A 324 -0.86 -20.95 3.77
C ARG A 324 -0.76 -20.96 2.24
N ILE A 325 -1.40 -21.94 1.61
CA ILE A 325 -1.28 -22.25 0.17
C ILE A 325 -2.47 -21.65 -0.59
N PHE A 326 -2.18 -20.77 -1.56
CA PHE A 326 -3.16 -20.01 -2.33
C PHE A 326 -2.82 -20.00 -3.84
N GLY A 327 -2.63 -21.18 -4.42
CA GLY A 327 -2.37 -21.36 -5.85
C GLY A 327 -3.64 -21.73 -6.63
N ILE A 328 -3.52 -22.69 -7.54
CA ILE A 328 -4.64 -23.17 -8.37
C ILE A 328 -5.82 -23.57 -7.49
N GLY A 329 -7.01 -23.06 -7.83
CA GLY A 329 -8.23 -23.21 -7.03
C GLY A 329 -8.45 -22.10 -6.02
N HIS A 330 -7.54 -21.13 -5.91
CA HIS A 330 -7.63 -19.93 -5.07
C HIS A 330 -7.55 -18.65 -5.89
N TYR A 331 -7.93 -17.54 -5.28
CA TYR A 331 -8.23 -16.28 -5.99
C TYR A 331 -7.45 -15.06 -5.47
N LEU A 332 -6.30 -15.28 -4.83
CA LEU A 332 -5.41 -14.18 -4.42
C LEU A 332 -4.56 -13.75 -5.62
N ARG A 333 -4.86 -12.57 -6.13
CA ARG A 333 -4.14 -11.97 -7.28
C ARG A 333 -2.72 -11.57 -6.88
N PRO A 334 -1.66 -11.94 -7.62
CA PRO A 334 -0.31 -11.53 -7.31
C PRO A 334 -0.09 -10.02 -7.56
N SER A 335 0.81 -9.40 -6.83
CA SER A 335 1.32 -8.06 -7.15
C SER A 335 2.06 -8.07 -8.48
N MET A 336 2.16 -6.93 -9.19
CA MET A 336 2.84 -6.88 -10.50
C MET A 336 4.35 -7.01 -10.37
N VAL A 337 4.95 -6.22 -9.48
CA VAL A 337 6.38 -6.26 -9.14
C VAL A 337 6.48 -6.51 -7.65
N GLU A 338 6.98 -7.67 -7.25
CA GLU A 338 7.14 -8.04 -5.84
C GLU A 338 8.57 -8.48 -5.55
N PHE A 339 9.22 -7.75 -4.66
CA PHE A 339 10.57 -8.04 -4.18
C PHE A 339 10.53 -8.29 -2.68
N ILE A 340 11.05 -9.42 -2.21
CA ILE A 340 10.99 -9.81 -0.80
C ILE A 340 12.39 -10.01 -0.25
N GLY A 341 12.74 -9.33 0.87
CA GLY A 341 14.02 -9.47 1.54
C GLY A 341 15.23 -9.04 0.69
N CYS A 342 15.03 -8.12 -0.25
CA CYS A 342 16.07 -7.68 -1.17
C CYS A 342 16.80 -6.43 -0.67
N THR A 343 18.06 -6.28 -1.08
CA THR A 343 18.88 -5.11 -0.73
C THR A 343 19.39 -4.40 -1.98
N ASN A 344 19.37 -3.07 -1.98
CA ASN A 344 19.69 -2.21 -3.13
C ASN A 344 18.79 -2.53 -4.32
N VAL A 345 17.57 -2.03 -4.25
CA VAL A 345 16.50 -2.25 -5.25
C VAL A 345 16.28 -0.97 -6.03
N LEU A 346 16.36 -1.03 -7.35
CA LEU A 346 16.08 0.10 -8.24
C LEU A 346 14.92 -0.23 -9.16
N MET A 347 13.93 0.64 -9.19
CA MET A 347 12.81 0.66 -10.13
C MET A 347 12.81 2.02 -10.83
N GLN A 348 13.14 2.08 -12.13
CA GLN A 348 13.38 3.39 -12.76
C GLN A 348 12.96 3.46 -14.23
N GLY A 349 12.20 4.52 -14.58
CA GLY A 349 12.04 4.96 -15.96
C GLY A 349 11.23 4.03 -16.85
N TYR A 350 10.25 3.32 -16.33
CA TYR A 350 9.33 2.48 -17.10
C TYR A 350 7.88 2.74 -16.73
N ARG A 351 6.95 2.09 -17.42
CA ARG A 351 5.51 2.17 -17.17
C ARG A 351 4.93 0.80 -16.87
N THR A 352 4.05 0.70 -15.86
CA THR A 352 3.22 -0.48 -15.60
C THR A 352 1.79 -0.22 -16.02
N ILE A 353 1.14 -1.18 -16.68
CA ILE A 353 -0.27 -1.09 -17.06
C ILE A 353 -1.02 -2.39 -16.77
N ASN A 354 -2.32 -2.30 -16.54
CA ASN A 354 -3.23 -3.45 -16.40
C ASN A 354 -2.71 -4.52 -15.42
N THR A 355 -2.33 -4.10 -14.23
CA THR A 355 -1.70 -4.97 -13.23
C THR A 355 -2.73 -5.82 -12.49
N PRO A 356 -2.40 -7.06 -12.08
CA PRO A 356 -3.36 -7.94 -11.41
C PRO A 356 -3.83 -7.42 -10.06
N PHE A 357 -2.92 -6.80 -9.29
CA PHE A 357 -3.10 -6.32 -7.93
C PHE A 357 -2.19 -5.12 -7.68
N TRP A 358 -1.62 -4.92 -6.50
CA TRP A 358 -0.66 -3.86 -6.19
C TRP A 358 0.46 -3.79 -7.23
N GLN A 359 0.78 -2.59 -7.68
CA GLN A 359 1.68 -2.46 -8.84
C GLN A 359 3.14 -2.66 -8.47
N HIS A 360 3.59 -2.05 -7.37
CA HIS A 360 4.97 -2.20 -6.88
C HIS A 360 4.96 -2.49 -5.38
N HIS A 361 5.35 -3.70 -5.01
CA HIS A 361 5.26 -4.22 -3.65
C HIS A 361 6.61 -4.77 -3.17
N PRO A 362 7.59 -3.91 -2.82
CA PRO A 362 8.76 -4.36 -2.09
C PRO A 362 8.39 -4.66 -0.63
N THR A 363 8.81 -5.83 -0.14
CA THR A 363 8.58 -6.30 1.23
C THR A 363 9.91 -6.61 1.90
N ASP A 364 10.10 -6.16 3.15
CA ASP A 364 11.34 -6.39 3.91
C ASP A 364 12.60 -6.03 3.11
N CYS A 365 12.49 -5.02 2.23
CA CYS A 365 13.58 -4.58 1.39
C CYS A 365 14.33 -3.41 2.04
N LYS A 366 15.63 -3.35 1.76
CA LYS A 366 16.48 -2.27 2.24
C LYS A 366 17.14 -1.53 1.08
N ASN A 367 17.21 -0.19 1.20
CA ASN A 367 17.74 0.68 0.15
C ASN A 367 16.95 0.53 -1.15
N VAL A 368 15.70 1.02 -1.15
CA VAL A 368 14.78 0.94 -2.28
C VAL A 368 14.67 2.31 -2.95
N VAL A 369 14.85 2.36 -4.24
CA VAL A 369 14.62 3.56 -5.05
C VAL A 369 13.59 3.26 -6.14
N ILE A 370 12.52 4.05 -6.18
CA ILE A 370 11.58 4.10 -7.32
C ILE A 370 11.59 5.53 -7.87
N SER A 371 11.94 5.71 -9.15
CA SER A 371 12.07 7.05 -9.73
C SER A 371 11.69 7.09 -11.21
N GLY A 372 10.99 8.17 -11.61
CA GLY A 372 10.59 8.38 -13.00
C GLY A 372 9.76 7.23 -13.59
N VAL A 373 9.05 6.48 -12.76
CA VAL A 373 8.14 5.41 -13.17
C VAL A 373 6.75 6.00 -13.40
N THR A 374 6.05 5.54 -14.43
CA THR A 374 4.63 5.80 -14.61
C THR A 374 3.84 4.57 -14.17
N VAL A 375 3.16 4.70 -13.05
CA VAL A 375 2.30 3.67 -12.46
C VAL A 375 0.89 3.90 -13.00
N ASP A 376 0.41 3.05 -13.91
CA ASP A 376 -0.77 3.35 -14.73
C ASP A 376 -1.73 2.16 -14.83
N SER A 377 -2.37 1.82 -13.72
CA SER A 377 -3.38 0.79 -13.69
C SER A 377 -4.49 1.14 -12.70
N ILE A 378 -5.73 1.23 -13.21
CA ILE A 378 -6.89 1.71 -12.46
C ILE A 378 -7.86 0.61 -12.04
N GLY A 379 -7.44 -0.64 -12.10
CA GLY A 379 -8.24 -1.78 -11.64
C GLY A 379 -8.39 -1.85 -10.12
N PRO A 380 -9.15 -2.85 -9.65
CA PRO A 380 -9.41 -3.02 -8.23
C PRO A 380 -8.14 -3.39 -7.45
N ASN A 381 -7.87 -2.67 -6.36
CA ASN A 381 -6.66 -2.79 -5.55
C ASN A 381 -5.37 -2.61 -6.38
N ASN A 382 -5.42 -1.75 -7.38
CA ASN A 382 -4.24 -1.35 -8.09
C ASN A 382 -3.62 -0.12 -7.40
N ASP A 383 -3.20 -0.33 -6.16
CA ASP A 383 -2.36 0.60 -5.42
C ASP A 383 -1.03 0.77 -6.20
N GLY A 384 -0.45 1.97 -6.17
CA GLY A 384 0.71 2.27 -7.02
C GLY A 384 2.03 1.77 -6.47
N PHE A 385 2.31 2.12 -5.21
CA PHE A 385 3.55 1.76 -4.52
C PHE A 385 3.27 1.42 -3.06
N ASP A 386 3.51 0.16 -2.70
CA ASP A 386 3.22 -0.44 -1.40
C ASP A 386 4.50 -0.96 -0.73
N PRO A 387 5.39 -0.09 -0.24
CA PRO A 387 6.55 -0.55 0.50
C PRO A 387 6.10 -1.13 1.86
N ASP A 388 6.28 -2.45 2.04
CA ASP A 388 5.85 -3.19 3.23
C ASP A 388 7.08 -3.53 4.10
N ALA A 389 7.14 -2.96 5.30
CA ALA A 389 8.25 -3.13 6.24
C ALA A 389 9.64 -2.83 5.63
N CYS A 390 9.71 -1.92 4.67
CA CYS A 390 10.96 -1.51 4.04
C CYS A 390 11.71 -0.47 4.87
N ASP A 391 13.04 -0.48 4.76
CA ASP A 391 13.92 0.50 5.39
C ASP A 391 14.76 1.23 4.34
N MET A 392 14.88 2.56 4.45
CA MET A 392 15.59 3.41 3.50
C MET A 392 14.96 3.36 2.09
N VAL A 393 13.89 4.14 1.89
CA VAL A 393 13.13 4.19 0.63
C VAL A 393 13.13 5.60 0.06
N LEU A 394 13.37 5.72 -1.24
CA LEU A 394 13.19 6.95 -2.01
C LEU A 394 12.17 6.71 -3.13
N CYS A 395 11.05 7.45 -3.08
CA CYS A 395 10.10 7.58 -4.18
C CYS A 395 10.20 8.99 -4.76
N ASP A 396 10.74 9.13 -5.96
CA ASP A 396 11.02 10.43 -6.55
C ASP A 396 10.52 10.52 -8.00
N SER A 397 9.81 11.60 -8.32
CA SER A 397 9.36 11.90 -9.69
C SER A 397 8.51 10.78 -10.32
N VAL A 398 7.66 10.13 -9.52
CA VAL A 398 6.75 9.07 -9.97
C VAL A 398 5.39 9.68 -10.34
N THR A 399 4.82 9.18 -11.44
CA THR A 399 3.45 9.54 -11.86
C THR A 399 2.49 8.39 -11.53
N PHE A 400 1.41 8.70 -10.82
CA PHE A 400 0.41 7.73 -10.36
C PHE A 400 -0.93 7.94 -11.06
N ASN A 401 -1.40 6.90 -11.75
CA ASN A 401 -2.77 6.73 -12.27
C ASN A 401 -3.29 5.41 -11.69
N THR A 402 -3.90 5.45 -10.52
CA THR A 402 -4.17 4.24 -9.73
C THR A 402 -5.64 4.01 -9.51
N GLY A 403 -6.02 2.76 -9.33
CA GLY A 403 -7.38 2.33 -9.01
C GLY A 403 -7.64 2.20 -7.51
N ASP A 404 -6.60 2.36 -6.70
CA ASP A 404 -6.66 2.39 -5.23
C ASP A 404 -5.64 3.44 -4.73
N ASP A 405 -5.01 3.31 -3.59
CA ASP A 405 -4.09 4.32 -3.06
C ASP A 405 -2.88 4.56 -4.02
N CYS A 406 -2.42 5.79 -4.18
CA CYS A 406 -1.21 6.06 -4.97
C CYS A 406 0.03 5.46 -4.29
N ILE A 407 0.21 5.78 -3.01
CA ILE A 407 1.25 5.23 -2.16
C ILE A 407 0.59 4.72 -0.89
N ALA A 408 0.81 3.45 -0.53
CA ALA A 408 0.31 2.88 0.69
C ALA A 408 1.41 2.15 1.46
N ILE A 409 1.99 2.82 2.45
CA ILE A 409 3.08 2.28 3.26
C ILE A 409 2.52 1.25 4.24
N LYS A 410 3.04 0.03 4.18
CA LYS A 410 2.60 -1.12 4.95
C LYS A 410 3.70 -1.61 5.90
N SER A 411 3.33 -2.37 6.93
CA SER A 411 4.28 -3.03 7.83
C SER A 411 3.65 -4.25 8.52
N GLY A 412 3.02 -5.09 7.71
CA GLY A 412 2.39 -6.31 8.22
C GLY A 412 0.96 -6.14 8.68
N LYS A 413 0.23 -7.23 8.59
CA LYS A 413 -1.17 -7.37 9.00
C LYS A 413 -1.30 -8.52 9.98
N ASP A 414 -2.15 -8.33 10.97
CA ASP A 414 -2.44 -9.31 12.01
C ASP A 414 -1.14 -9.72 12.75
N LEU A 415 -0.76 -10.98 12.76
CA LEU A 415 0.48 -11.47 13.40
C LEU A 415 1.70 -11.48 12.45
N ASP A 416 1.54 -11.15 11.17
CA ASP A 416 2.64 -11.14 10.20
C ASP A 416 3.45 -9.83 10.25
N THR A 417 3.94 -9.49 11.42
CA THR A 417 4.72 -8.26 11.70
C THR A 417 6.20 -8.53 11.95
N GLN A 418 6.67 -9.72 11.59
CA GLN A 418 8.04 -10.18 11.87
C GLN A 418 9.15 -9.36 11.20
N TYR A 419 8.82 -8.62 10.15
CA TYR A 419 9.80 -7.76 9.45
C TYR A 419 10.00 -6.39 10.11
N GLY A 420 9.19 -6.06 11.13
CA GLY A 420 9.29 -4.80 11.85
C GLY A 420 8.64 -3.62 11.13
N PRO A 421 9.03 -2.39 11.47
CA PRO A 421 8.40 -1.20 10.94
C PRO A 421 8.85 -0.87 9.51
N ALA A 422 7.97 -0.23 8.75
CA ALA A 422 8.35 0.56 7.58
C ALA A 422 8.96 1.89 8.06
N GLN A 423 10.17 2.24 7.59
CA GLN A 423 10.87 3.39 8.14
C GLN A 423 11.85 4.06 7.18
N ASN A 424 12.15 5.33 7.47
CA ASN A 424 13.13 6.13 6.74
C ASN A 424 12.78 6.26 5.25
N HIS A 425 11.53 6.66 4.97
CA HIS A 425 11.06 6.87 3.61
C HIS A 425 11.06 8.35 3.24
N VAL A 426 11.54 8.65 2.03
CA VAL A 426 11.41 9.96 1.39
C VAL A 426 10.54 9.83 0.15
N ILE A 427 9.51 10.67 0.04
CA ILE A 427 8.58 10.73 -1.09
C ILE A 427 8.59 12.17 -1.60
N GLN A 428 8.96 12.38 -2.85
CA GLN A 428 9.05 13.74 -3.36
C GLN A 428 8.77 13.87 -4.86
N ASN A 429 8.35 15.07 -5.27
CA ASN A 429 8.19 15.47 -6.67
C ASN A 429 7.23 14.57 -7.48
N CYS A 430 6.25 13.96 -6.82
CA CYS A 430 5.34 13.01 -7.45
C CYS A 430 4.08 13.70 -7.98
N THR A 431 3.55 13.15 -9.07
CA THR A 431 2.27 13.54 -9.67
C THR A 431 1.25 12.44 -9.50
N MET A 432 0.08 12.74 -8.94
CA MET A 432 -0.99 11.80 -8.66
C MET A 432 -2.26 12.23 -9.39
N ASN A 433 -2.70 11.43 -10.35
CA ASN A 433 -3.82 11.78 -11.23
C ASN A 433 -5.15 11.11 -10.84
N SER A 434 -5.09 10.04 -10.11
CA SER A 434 -6.25 9.30 -9.58
C SER A 434 -5.83 8.43 -8.40
N GLY A 435 -6.78 7.97 -7.61
CA GLY A 435 -6.53 7.06 -6.49
C GLY A 435 -7.53 7.25 -5.36
N HIS A 436 -7.46 6.37 -4.33
CA HIS A 436 -8.28 6.51 -3.12
C HIS A 436 -7.59 7.38 -2.05
N GLY A 437 -6.27 7.32 -1.96
CA GLY A 437 -5.44 8.17 -1.11
C GLY A 437 -4.15 8.55 -1.80
N GLY A 438 -3.66 9.77 -1.60
CA GLY A 438 -2.38 10.21 -2.17
C GLY A 438 -1.21 9.54 -1.43
N ILE A 439 -0.97 9.94 -0.19
CA ILE A 439 -0.08 9.22 0.73
C ILE A 439 -0.93 8.56 1.79
N THR A 440 -0.89 7.24 1.82
CA THR A 440 -1.58 6.42 2.82
C THR A 440 -0.57 5.67 3.69
N LEU A 441 -0.74 5.73 5.01
CA LEU A 441 -0.06 4.86 5.97
C LEU A 441 -1.07 3.80 6.41
N GLY A 442 -0.81 2.55 6.03
CA GLY A 442 -1.71 1.44 6.31
C GLY A 442 -2.55 0.97 5.10
N SER A 443 -3.66 0.27 5.31
CA SER A 443 -4.24 -0.15 6.61
C SER A 443 -3.43 -1.24 7.34
N GLU A 444 -2.61 -1.99 6.66
CA GLU A 444 -1.75 -3.05 7.17
C GLU A 444 -0.46 -2.43 7.74
N MET A 445 -0.48 -2.03 9.01
CA MET A 445 0.66 -1.37 9.66
C MET A 445 0.94 -1.89 11.06
N GLY A 446 0.71 -3.18 11.27
CA GLY A 446 0.90 -3.84 12.57
C GLY A 446 2.32 -3.75 13.13
N GLY A 447 3.34 -3.71 12.28
CA GLY A 447 4.74 -3.50 12.65
C GLY A 447 5.12 -2.04 12.93
N GLY A 448 4.23 -1.10 12.58
CA GLY A 448 4.45 0.35 12.74
C GLY A 448 5.07 1.03 11.51
N VAL A 449 4.91 2.34 11.45
CA VAL A 449 5.44 3.22 10.40
C VAL A 449 6.12 4.42 11.04
N GLN A 450 7.36 4.73 10.66
CA GLN A 450 8.09 5.86 11.25
C GLN A 450 9.09 6.53 10.31
N ASN A 451 9.41 7.80 10.61
CA ASN A 451 10.38 8.60 9.86
C ASN A 451 10.00 8.68 8.37
N ILE A 452 8.80 9.16 8.09
CA ILE A 452 8.28 9.33 6.74
C ILE A 452 8.31 10.82 6.40
N TYR A 453 8.93 11.16 5.30
CA TYR A 453 9.15 12.54 4.85
C TYR A 453 8.62 12.69 3.42
N ALA A 454 7.62 13.54 3.22
CA ALA A 454 7.01 13.77 1.93
C ALA A 454 7.00 15.25 1.56
N ARG A 455 7.25 15.58 0.30
CA ARG A 455 7.16 16.96 -0.19
C ARG A 455 6.91 17.08 -1.69
N ASN A 456 6.45 18.27 -2.11
CA ASN A 456 6.29 18.64 -3.52
C ASN A 456 5.39 17.64 -4.28
N LEU A 457 4.17 17.44 -3.80
CA LEU A 457 3.23 16.51 -4.40
C LEU A 457 2.12 17.27 -5.13
N GLN A 458 1.83 16.86 -6.35
CA GLN A 458 0.73 17.39 -7.15
C GLN A 458 -0.35 16.34 -7.32
N MET A 459 -1.53 16.57 -6.77
CA MET A 459 -2.70 15.70 -6.88
C MET A 459 -3.68 16.31 -7.87
N LEU A 460 -3.61 15.87 -9.13
CA LEU A 460 -4.26 16.56 -10.25
C LEU A 460 -5.67 16.08 -10.56
N ASN A 461 -6.10 14.95 -10.00
CA ASN A 461 -7.47 14.43 -10.21
C ASN A 461 -7.91 14.41 -11.69
N LYS A 462 -7.07 13.90 -12.59
CA LYS A 462 -7.39 13.87 -14.02
C LYS A 462 -8.48 12.87 -14.40
N PHE A 463 -8.66 11.82 -13.59
CA PHE A 463 -9.56 10.70 -13.90
C PHE A 463 -10.74 10.62 -12.93
N TRP A 464 -11.47 11.71 -12.81
CA TRP A 464 -12.60 11.86 -11.90
C TRP A 464 -13.69 10.78 -12.04
N ALA A 465 -13.96 10.37 -13.28
CA ALA A 465 -15.05 9.43 -13.55
C ALA A 465 -14.76 8.02 -13.02
N THR A 466 -13.48 7.69 -12.83
CA THR A 466 -13.04 6.34 -12.45
C THR A 466 -12.59 6.28 -10.98
N ASN A 467 -11.64 7.13 -10.60
CA ASN A 467 -11.05 7.13 -9.26
C ASN A 467 -10.63 8.55 -8.86
N SER A 468 -11.53 9.25 -8.20
CA SER A 468 -11.27 10.61 -7.72
C SER A 468 -10.36 10.59 -6.52
N LEU A 469 -9.17 11.16 -6.64
CA LEU A 469 -8.23 11.34 -5.53
C LEU A 469 -8.68 12.52 -4.66
N ASN A 470 -9.39 12.23 -3.57
CA ASN A 470 -9.98 13.24 -2.70
C ASN A 470 -9.33 13.30 -1.31
N ILE A 471 -8.62 12.26 -0.91
CA ILE A 471 -7.88 12.20 0.35
C ILE A 471 -6.40 12.34 0.01
N ALA A 472 -5.82 13.46 0.40
CA ALA A 472 -4.41 13.73 0.10
C ALA A 472 -3.49 12.94 1.03
N ILE A 473 -3.78 12.98 2.32
CA ILE A 473 -2.97 12.36 3.38
C ILE A 473 -3.89 11.49 4.22
N ARG A 474 -3.51 10.23 4.36
CA ARG A 474 -4.34 9.25 5.04
C ARG A 474 -3.53 8.36 5.97
N VAL A 475 -3.96 8.28 7.22
CA VAL A 475 -3.59 7.20 8.14
C VAL A 475 -4.81 6.32 8.30
N LYS A 476 -4.70 5.03 8.01
CA LYS A 476 -5.81 4.09 8.17
C LYS A 476 -5.34 2.80 8.85
N THR A 477 -5.98 2.47 9.97
CA THR A 477 -5.74 1.24 10.72
C THR A 477 -6.94 0.93 11.60
N ASN A 478 -6.89 -0.08 12.43
CA ASN A 478 -7.94 -0.37 13.37
C ASN A 478 -7.40 -1.11 14.61
N MET A 479 -8.29 -1.35 15.58
CA MET A 479 -7.98 -2.01 16.84
C MET A 479 -7.56 -3.48 16.70
N ASN A 480 -7.69 -4.07 15.53
CA ASN A 480 -7.25 -5.42 15.23
C ASN A 480 -5.78 -5.47 14.76
N ARG A 481 -5.29 -4.41 14.14
CA ARG A 481 -3.97 -4.36 13.50
C ARG A 481 -2.88 -3.84 14.41
N GLY A 482 -3.18 -2.86 15.25
CA GLY A 482 -2.18 -2.25 16.13
C GLY A 482 -1.21 -1.34 15.37
N GLY A 483 0.06 -1.41 15.79
CA GLY A 483 1.14 -0.64 15.19
C GLY A 483 1.24 0.79 15.69
N PHE A 484 2.00 1.59 14.97
CA PHE A 484 2.18 3.00 15.29
C PHE A 484 2.51 3.83 14.05
N VAL A 485 2.19 5.11 14.10
CA VAL A 485 2.71 6.15 13.22
C VAL A 485 3.49 7.15 14.06
N LYS A 486 4.76 7.36 13.71
CA LYS A 486 5.65 8.32 14.38
C LYS A 486 6.50 9.07 13.38
N ASN A 487 6.73 10.37 13.64
CA ASN A 487 7.61 11.17 12.81
C ASN A 487 7.18 11.17 11.33
N PHE A 488 5.94 11.59 11.09
CA PHE A 488 5.39 11.74 9.75
C PHE A 488 5.33 13.21 9.37
N TYR A 489 6.08 13.58 8.34
CA TYR A 489 6.24 14.98 7.90
C TYR A 489 5.81 15.10 6.45
N VAL A 490 4.86 16.00 6.18
CA VAL A 490 4.37 16.30 4.83
C VAL A 490 4.44 17.80 4.59
N ASP A 491 5.03 18.19 3.47
CA ASP A 491 5.15 19.59 3.09
C ASP A 491 4.86 19.82 1.62
N ASN A 492 4.21 20.94 1.28
CA ASN A 492 3.92 21.37 -0.08
C ASN A 492 3.16 20.33 -0.92
N VAL A 493 1.86 20.21 -0.66
CA VAL A 493 0.92 19.37 -1.42
C VAL A 493 -0.14 20.24 -2.06
N THR A 494 -0.35 20.08 -3.37
CA THR A 494 -1.34 20.85 -4.11
C THR A 494 -2.39 19.98 -4.77
N LEU A 495 -3.67 20.40 -4.65
CA LEU A 495 -4.83 19.80 -5.31
C LEU A 495 -5.52 20.87 -6.18
N PRO A 496 -4.90 21.26 -7.33
CA PRO A 496 -5.33 22.45 -8.09
C PRO A 496 -6.60 22.26 -8.90
N ASN A 497 -6.95 21.03 -9.26
CA ASN A 497 -8.07 20.73 -10.16
C ASN A 497 -9.39 20.43 -9.43
N GLY A 498 -9.39 20.51 -8.12
CA GLY A 498 -10.57 20.29 -7.31
C GLY A 498 -10.51 19.01 -6.47
N VAL A 499 -11.40 18.97 -5.49
CA VAL A 499 -11.63 17.84 -4.58
C VAL A 499 -13.11 17.65 -4.45
N SER A 500 -13.59 16.41 -4.54
CA SER A 500 -15.00 16.07 -4.34
C SER A 500 -15.12 15.18 -3.10
N LEU A 501 -15.73 15.72 -2.07
CA LEU A 501 -15.93 15.03 -0.80
C LEU A 501 -17.40 14.65 -0.62
N SER A 502 -17.65 13.47 -0.12
CA SER A 502 -18.90 13.13 0.55
C SER A 502 -18.75 13.41 2.04
N PRO A 503 -19.84 13.60 2.77
CA PRO A 503 -19.77 13.70 4.21
C PRO A 503 -19.07 12.48 4.79
N SER A 504 -18.35 12.72 5.87
CA SER A 504 -17.69 11.68 6.62
C SER A 504 -18.67 10.56 6.97
N GLY A 505 -18.36 9.35 6.56
CA GLY A 505 -19.07 8.14 6.93
C GLY A 505 -18.72 7.62 8.32
N TYR A 506 -17.91 8.34 9.07
CA TYR A 506 -17.55 8.00 10.43
C TYR A 506 -18.77 8.07 11.33
N GLY A 507 -19.10 6.99 11.97
CA GLY A 507 -20.37 6.80 12.62
C GLY A 507 -21.31 5.89 11.83
N SER A 508 -21.38 5.97 10.51
CA SER A 508 -22.11 5.00 9.68
C SER A 508 -21.27 3.75 9.38
N SER A 509 -19.96 3.86 9.36
CA SER A 509 -19.04 2.73 9.29
C SER A 509 -18.98 1.95 10.61
N LEU A 510 -19.40 2.55 11.71
CA LEU A 510 -19.52 1.89 13.01
C LEU A 510 -20.73 0.94 13.02
N LEU A 511 -20.63 -0.14 13.75
CA LEU A 511 -21.69 -1.14 13.84
C LEU A 511 -22.95 -0.55 14.46
N ALA A 512 -24.12 -0.90 13.91
CA ALA A 512 -25.40 -0.47 14.45
C ALA A 512 -25.51 -0.86 15.92
N GLY A 513 -25.99 0.09 16.76
CA GLY A 513 -26.08 -0.11 18.21
C GLY A 513 -24.80 0.18 18.99
N SER A 514 -23.72 0.56 18.33
CA SER A 514 -22.50 1.02 18.99
C SER A 514 -22.76 2.30 19.78
N PRO A 515 -22.19 2.46 20.99
CA PRO A 515 -22.31 3.69 21.78
C PRO A 515 -21.84 4.94 21.03
N ILE A 516 -20.84 4.81 20.16
CA ILE A 516 -20.34 5.91 19.35
C ILE A 516 -21.37 6.37 18.34
N ASN A 517 -22.10 5.46 17.68
CA ASN A 517 -23.17 5.83 16.78
C ASN A 517 -24.27 6.65 17.47
N ALA A 518 -24.51 6.40 18.75
CA ALA A 518 -25.50 7.13 19.53
C ALA A 518 -24.99 8.51 19.99
N THR A 519 -23.70 8.70 20.11
CA THR A 519 -23.08 9.88 20.72
C THR A 519 -22.44 10.84 19.71
N VAL A 520 -22.24 10.41 18.46
CA VAL A 520 -21.72 11.30 17.41
C VAL A 520 -22.87 12.20 16.89
N PRO A 521 -23.00 13.43 17.38
CA PRO A 521 -24.09 14.33 16.99
C PRO A 521 -23.86 14.97 15.62
N LEU A 522 -22.88 14.50 14.93
CA LEU A 522 -22.35 15.10 13.75
C LEU A 522 -23.10 14.54 12.57
N GLY A 523 -24.18 15.09 12.14
CA GLY A 523 -24.83 14.83 10.86
C GLY A 523 -24.00 14.01 9.87
N VAL A 524 -23.59 12.82 10.31
CA VAL A 524 -22.86 11.85 9.48
C VAL A 524 -23.84 11.42 8.43
N VAL A 525 -23.66 11.95 7.24
CA VAL A 525 -24.48 11.58 6.10
C VAL A 525 -23.80 10.40 5.44
N THR A 526 -24.47 9.27 5.43
CA THR A 526 -24.07 8.12 4.63
C THR A 526 -23.84 8.57 3.19
N ALA A 527 -22.73 8.16 2.59
CA ALA A 527 -22.51 8.34 1.17
C ALA A 527 -23.76 7.91 0.42
N SER A 528 -24.34 8.79 -0.35
CA SER A 528 -25.52 8.44 -1.11
C SER A 528 -25.12 7.49 -2.23
N ALA A 529 -25.95 6.49 -2.50
CA ALA A 529 -25.79 5.61 -3.66
C ALA A 529 -25.74 6.37 -5.00
N ALA A 530 -26.17 7.63 -5.01
CA ALA A 530 -26.17 8.51 -6.18
C ALA A 530 -24.77 9.04 -6.57
N ASN A 531 -23.78 8.95 -5.69
CA ASN A 531 -22.43 9.44 -5.99
C ASN A 531 -21.34 8.53 -5.41
N PRO A 532 -21.13 7.34 -6.01
CA PRO A 532 -20.21 6.34 -5.51
C PRO A 532 -18.71 6.74 -5.60
N SER A 533 -18.39 7.79 -6.36
CA SER A 533 -17.00 8.26 -6.53
C SER A 533 -16.55 9.26 -5.47
N ALA A 534 -17.42 9.71 -4.58
CA ALA A 534 -17.03 10.64 -3.52
C ALA A 534 -16.32 9.90 -2.39
N ALA A 535 -15.13 10.36 -2.00
CA ALA A 535 -14.40 9.80 -0.89
C ALA A 535 -15.10 10.09 0.44
N GLN A 536 -15.12 9.09 1.31
CA GLN A 536 -15.53 9.27 2.70
C GLN A 536 -14.33 9.77 3.50
N GLY A 537 -14.46 10.90 4.18
CA GLY A 537 -13.40 11.48 4.98
C GLY A 537 -13.10 12.93 4.60
N GLY A 538 -12.02 13.46 5.13
CA GLY A 538 -11.47 14.78 4.82
C GLY A 538 -10.30 14.70 3.85
N ILE A 539 -9.79 15.85 3.45
CA ILE A 539 -8.57 15.94 2.64
C ILE A 539 -7.38 15.36 3.42
N ILE A 540 -7.37 15.59 4.74
CA ILE A 540 -6.49 14.91 5.68
C ILE A 540 -7.36 13.99 6.55
N THR A 541 -7.03 12.71 6.58
CA THR A 541 -7.81 11.71 7.30
C THR A 541 -6.92 10.82 8.18
N PHE A 542 -7.21 10.80 9.46
CA PHE A 542 -6.72 9.80 10.42
C PHE A 542 -7.90 8.88 10.75
N ASP A 543 -7.78 7.60 10.45
CA ASP A 543 -8.81 6.60 10.71
C ASP A 543 -8.20 5.40 11.42
N CYS A 544 -8.28 5.41 12.75
CA CYS A 544 -7.81 4.31 13.60
C CYS A 544 -8.94 3.31 13.94
N ASP A 545 -10.06 3.38 13.25
CA ASP A 545 -11.15 2.40 13.32
C ASP A 545 -11.65 2.01 11.91
N TYR A 546 -10.71 1.89 10.99
CA TYR A 546 -10.97 1.59 9.58
C TYR A 546 -11.60 0.21 9.40
N GLN A 547 -12.77 0.17 8.77
CA GLN A 547 -13.54 -1.05 8.52
C GLN A 547 -13.73 -1.92 9.79
N PRO A 548 -14.37 -1.39 10.83
CA PRO A 548 -14.59 -2.14 12.06
C PRO A 548 -15.47 -3.36 11.79
N SER A 549 -15.18 -4.47 12.48
CA SER A 549 -15.95 -5.71 12.42
C SER A 549 -16.31 -6.19 13.81
N LYS A 550 -17.49 -6.81 13.95
CA LYS A 550 -17.91 -7.47 15.18
C LYS A 550 -16.96 -8.58 15.62
N ASP A 551 -16.36 -9.25 14.63
CA ASP A 551 -15.49 -10.39 14.86
C ASP A 551 -14.03 -9.98 15.03
N ALA A 552 -13.73 -8.67 14.93
CA ALA A 552 -12.38 -8.18 15.06
C ALA A 552 -11.84 -8.35 16.49
N ILE A 553 -10.61 -8.76 16.60
CA ILE A 553 -9.81 -8.65 17.82
C ILE A 553 -9.57 -7.18 18.07
N ARG A 554 -10.01 -6.64 19.21
CA ARG A 554 -9.94 -5.19 19.49
C ARG A 554 -9.00 -4.90 20.67
N THR A 555 -7.87 -5.56 20.67
CA THR A 555 -6.89 -5.49 21.77
C THR A 555 -5.55 -4.89 21.35
N ARG A 556 -5.44 -4.42 20.10
CA ARG A 556 -4.21 -3.86 19.54
C ARG A 556 -4.46 -2.43 19.05
N PRO A 557 -4.53 -1.44 19.95
CA PRO A 557 -4.71 -0.04 19.57
C PRO A 557 -3.49 0.49 18.83
N ALA A 558 -3.73 1.27 17.78
CA ALA A 558 -2.66 1.99 17.09
C ALA A 558 -2.24 3.25 17.85
N LEU A 559 -0.96 3.58 17.82
CA LEU A 559 -0.40 4.82 18.34
C LEU A 559 -0.11 5.78 17.19
N VAL A 560 -0.67 6.98 17.22
CA VAL A 560 -0.37 8.05 16.24
C VAL A 560 0.18 9.27 16.97
N GLN A 561 1.41 9.65 16.65
CA GLN A 561 2.08 10.78 17.32
C GLN A 561 3.18 11.40 16.45
N ASN A 562 3.45 12.70 16.70
CA ASN A 562 4.46 13.49 15.98
C ASN A 562 4.22 13.48 14.47
N VAL A 563 3.09 14.04 14.06
CA VAL A 563 2.69 14.22 12.66
C VAL A 563 2.70 15.73 12.35
N ASN A 564 3.44 16.11 11.34
CA ASN A 564 3.56 17.52 10.93
C ASN A 564 3.19 17.65 9.46
N ILE A 565 2.13 18.39 9.19
CA ILE A 565 1.60 18.64 7.85
C ILE A 565 1.62 20.12 7.60
N SER A 566 2.27 20.54 6.51
CA SER A 566 2.39 21.95 6.16
C SER A 566 2.13 22.22 4.69
N ASN A 567 1.67 23.42 4.39
CA ASN A 567 1.54 23.93 3.02
C ASN A 567 0.69 23.04 2.09
N VAL A 568 -0.42 22.49 2.61
CA VAL A 568 -1.40 21.76 1.79
C VAL A 568 -2.42 22.74 1.24
N LYS A 569 -2.58 22.76 -0.08
CA LYS A 569 -3.52 23.67 -0.74
C LYS A 569 -4.47 22.91 -1.66
N ALA A 570 -5.78 22.98 -1.33
CA ALA A 570 -6.85 22.47 -2.17
C ALA A 570 -7.69 23.63 -2.75
N THR A 571 -8.02 23.55 -4.04
CA THR A 571 -8.89 24.51 -4.72
C THR A 571 -10.14 23.81 -5.26
N ASN A 572 -11.20 24.57 -5.53
CA ASN A 572 -12.44 24.05 -6.12
C ASN A 572 -13.01 22.83 -5.37
N VAL A 573 -13.07 22.92 -4.04
CA VAL A 573 -13.64 21.87 -3.21
C VAL A 573 -15.15 21.83 -3.41
N THR A 574 -15.67 20.66 -3.74
CA THR A 574 -17.09 20.41 -3.92
C THR A 574 -17.59 19.36 -2.93
N LEU A 575 -18.85 19.48 -2.53
CA LEU A 575 -19.51 18.49 -1.69
C LEU A 575 -20.57 17.77 -2.49
N ASN A 576 -20.44 16.47 -2.59
CA ASN A 576 -21.36 15.61 -3.31
C ASN A 576 -22.41 15.00 -2.39
N GLY A 577 -23.67 15.15 -2.76
CA GLY A 577 -24.78 14.47 -2.10
C GLY A 577 -25.22 15.05 -0.77
N VAL A 578 -24.70 16.22 -0.37
CA VAL A 578 -25.03 16.87 0.90
C VAL A 578 -25.09 18.38 0.81
N THR A 579 -25.84 18.96 1.72
CA THR A 579 -25.71 20.37 2.05
C THR A 579 -24.30 20.61 2.62
N ALA A 580 -23.71 21.71 2.27
CA ALA A 580 -22.36 22.12 2.67
C ALA A 580 -22.12 22.24 4.17
N SER A 581 -23.15 22.06 4.96
CA SER A 581 -23.07 21.99 6.41
C SER A 581 -22.17 20.88 6.94
N CYS A 582 -21.72 19.96 6.08
CA CYS A 582 -20.95 18.78 6.45
C CYS A 582 -19.50 18.80 5.93
N PHE A 583 -18.96 19.94 5.51
CA PHE A 583 -17.60 20.00 5.03
C PHE A 583 -16.59 19.78 6.17
N GLN A 584 -15.92 18.66 6.10
CA GLN A 584 -14.85 18.30 7.01
C GLN A 584 -13.55 18.19 6.22
N ALA A 585 -12.68 19.19 6.31
CA ALA A 585 -11.37 19.17 5.68
C ALA A 585 -10.45 18.17 6.38
N ILE A 586 -10.60 18.02 7.68
CA ILE A 586 -9.80 17.17 8.55
C ILE A 586 -10.74 16.20 9.28
N VAL A 587 -10.45 14.92 9.19
CA VAL A 587 -11.11 13.85 9.93
C VAL A 587 -10.07 13.14 10.78
N ALA A 588 -10.29 13.08 12.09
CA ALA A 588 -9.42 12.40 13.03
C ALA A 588 -10.23 11.46 13.91
N GLN A 589 -10.37 10.22 13.46
CA GLN A 589 -10.97 9.13 14.19
C GLN A 589 -9.87 8.36 14.91
N GLY A 590 -9.69 8.62 16.20
CA GLY A 590 -8.78 7.87 17.05
C GLY A 590 -9.29 6.46 17.36
N PRO A 591 -8.47 5.62 18.00
CA PRO A 591 -8.87 4.29 18.43
C PRO A 591 -10.11 4.32 19.31
N VAL A 592 -10.97 3.34 19.18
CA VAL A 592 -12.29 3.29 19.78
C VAL A 592 -12.27 2.54 21.12
N ALA A 593 -12.70 3.22 22.20
CA ALA A 593 -12.68 2.71 23.56
C ALA A 593 -13.93 1.90 23.94
N PHE A 594 -14.55 1.18 23.04
CA PHE A 594 -15.69 0.33 23.37
C PHE A 594 -15.56 -1.05 22.74
N ASP A 595 -16.26 -1.96 23.35
CA ASP A 595 -16.30 -3.34 22.92
C ASP A 595 -17.57 -3.58 22.09
N TYR A 596 -17.39 -4.10 20.91
CA TYR A 596 -18.53 -4.48 20.07
C TYR A 596 -19.18 -5.79 20.55
N ASN A 597 -18.39 -6.78 20.94
CA ASN A 597 -18.84 -8.08 21.42
C ASN A 597 -17.79 -8.83 22.27
N GLY A 598 -16.81 -8.17 22.80
CA GLY A 598 -15.72 -8.80 23.53
C GLY A 598 -15.24 -7.97 24.73
N PRO A 599 -14.24 -8.38 25.45
CA PRO A 599 -13.73 -7.67 26.62
C PRO A 599 -13.14 -6.32 26.19
N ALA A 600 -13.20 -5.35 27.10
CA ALA A 600 -12.59 -4.04 26.90
C ALA A 600 -11.11 -4.19 26.55
N PRO A 601 -10.60 -3.42 25.59
CA PRO A 601 -9.21 -3.54 25.15
C PRO A 601 -8.23 -3.19 26.28
N THR A 602 -7.18 -3.98 26.37
CA THR A 602 -6.02 -3.74 27.23
C THR A 602 -4.76 -3.85 26.38
N PRO A 603 -3.82 -2.96 26.47
CA PRO A 603 -3.69 -1.79 27.35
C PRO A 603 -4.67 -0.66 27.03
N ALA A 604 -4.63 0.41 27.85
CA ALA A 604 -5.43 1.61 27.64
C ALA A 604 -5.25 2.15 26.21
N ILE A 605 -6.35 2.64 25.65
CA ILE A 605 -6.39 3.13 24.27
C ILE A 605 -5.73 4.50 24.19
N PRO A 606 -4.65 4.69 23.38
CA PRO A 606 -4.03 5.99 23.20
C PRO A 606 -4.91 6.89 22.33
N ALA A 607 -4.92 8.18 22.62
CA ALA A 607 -5.45 9.18 21.71
C ALA A 607 -4.48 9.45 20.56
N ILE A 608 -4.98 9.93 19.42
CA ILE A 608 -4.14 10.60 18.42
C ILE A 608 -3.57 11.86 19.07
N ALA A 609 -2.26 12.03 19.06
CA ALA A 609 -1.60 13.13 19.74
C ALA A 609 -0.42 13.74 18.97
N GLY A 610 -0.06 15.00 19.28
CA GLY A 610 1.10 15.65 18.67
C GLY A 610 0.98 15.82 17.16
N VAL A 611 -0.19 16.21 16.67
CA VAL A 611 -0.43 16.52 15.24
C VAL A 611 -0.40 18.04 15.05
N THR A 612 0.45 18.51 14.15
CA THR A 612 0.51 19.94 13.79
C THR A 612 0.18 20.12 12.31
N ILE A 613 -0.75 21.01 12.02
CA ILE A 613 -1.20 21.36 10.65
C ILE A 613 -0.97 22.87 10.49
N THR A 614 -0.08 23.24 9.58
CA THR A 614 0.41 24.63 9.48
C THR A 614 0.32 25.15 8.06
N ASN A 615 -0.12 26.40 7.88
CA ASN A 615 -0.16 27.11 6.60
C ASN A 615 -0.94 26.33 5.52
N CYS A 616 -2.01 25.65 5.90
CA CYS A 616 -2.85 24.90 4.97
C CYS A 616 -4.05 25.73 4.52
N ASP A 617 -4.49 25.52 3.27
CA ASP A 617 -5.67 26.17 2.71
C ASP A 617 -6.57 25.14 2.02
N PHE A 618 -7.65 24.79 2.68
CA PHE A 618 -8.63 23.83 2.16
C PHE A 618 -9.79 24.50 1.42
N GLY A 619 -9.67 25.78 1.13
CA GLY A 619 -10.61 26.54 0.34
C GLY A 619 -11.99 26.72 0.98
N THR A 620 -12.93 27.13 0.14
CA THR A 620 -14.34 27.28 0.50
C THR A 620 -15.16 26.34 -0.39
N PRO A 621 -15.96 25.43 0.15
CA PRO A 621 -16.75 24.51 -0.66
C PRO A 621 -17.81 25.24 -1.47
N VAL A 622 -18.00 24.83 -2.73
CA VAL A 622 -18.89 25.50 -3.70
C VAL A 622 -20.37 25.38 -3.35
N ALA A 623 -20.76 24.41 -2.56
CA ALA A 623 -22.17 24.21 -2.21
C ALA A 623 -22.45 24.51 -0.73
N ALA A 624 -21.96 25.65 -0.23
CA ALA A 624 -22.15 26.05 1.16
C ALA A 624 -23.61 26.49 1.44
N GLY A 625 -24.42 25.56 1.95
CA GLY A 625 -25.71 25.90 2.56
C GLY A 625 -25.54 26.61 3.90
N PRO A 626 -26.58 27.22 4.47
CA PRO A 626 -26.51 27.85 5.77
C PRO A 626 -26.18 26.81 6.85
N ALA A 627 -25.27 27.19 7.75
CA ALA A 627 -24.95 26.38 8.91
C ALA A 627 -26.22 26.17 9.75
N THR A 628 -26.56 24.94 10.01
CA THR A 628 -27.66 24.59 10.93
C THR A 628 -27.04 24.23 12.29
N ALA A 629 -27.83 24.19 13.35
CA ALA A 629 -27.37 23.78 14.69
C ALA A 629 -26.83 22.35 14.72
N THR A 630 -27.10 21.56 13.69
CA THR A 630 -26.62 20.18 13.49
C THR A 630 -25.44 20.10 12.52
N THR A 631 -24.87 21.25 12.10
CA THR A 631 -23.75 21.31 11.18
C THR A 631 -22.49 20.81 11.86
N PRO A 632 -21.81 19.78 11.34
CA PRO A 632 -20.50 19.40 11.83
C PRO A 632 -19.54 20.56 11.73
N GLY A 633 -18.69 20.71 12.73
CA GLY A 633 -17.55 21.63 12.63
C GLY A 633 -16.64 21.26 11.46
N PRO A 634 -15.74 22.13 11.03
CA PRO A 634 -14.82 21.90 9.91
C PRO A 634 -13.84 20.75 10.17
N ILE A 635 -13.84 20.20 11.34
CA ILE A 635 -12.98 19.12 11.80
C ILE A 635 -13.85 18.10 12.53
N TYR A 636 -13.74 16.86 12.14
CA TYR A 636 -14.20 15.73 12.94
C TYR A 636 -13.07 15.26 13.85
N ALA A 637 -13.32 15.12 15.14
CA ALA A 637 -12.34 14.62 16.10
C ALA A 637 -13.00 13.67 17.09
N TYR A 638 -12.40 12.50 17.28
CA TYR A 638 -12.78 11.52 18.28
C TYR A 638 -11.53 10.88 18.86
N ASN A 639 -11.41 10.85 20.18
CA ASN A 639 -10.23 10.34 20.92
C ASN A 639 -8.92 10.97 20.40
N VAL A 640 -8.85 12.29 20.47
CA VAL A 640 -7.73 13.11 20.01
C VAL A 640 -7.26 13.97 21.17
N HIS A 641 -5.98 14.06 21.42
CA HIS A 641 -5.45 14.88 22.49
C HIS A 641 -5.08 16.30 22.01
N ASP A 642 -4.18 16.45 21.06
CA ASP A 642 -3.76 17.76 20.54
C ASP A 642 -3.51 17.72 19.04
N ILE A 643 -4.48 18.22 18.27
CA ILE A 643 -4.28 18.64 16.89
C ILE A 643 -4.14 20.16 16.87
N VAL A 644 -2.94 20.65 16.64
CA VAL A 644 -2.63 22.07 16.62
C VAL A 644 -2.79 22.58 15.19
N LEU A 645 -3.69 23.54 15.00
CA LEU A 645 -3.87 24.26 13.75
C LEU A 645 -3.18 25.61 13.84
N ASN A 646 -2.28 25.88 12.91
CA ASN A 646 -1.60 27.16 12.79
C ASN A 646 -1.85 27.71 11.38
N ASN A 647 -2.44 28.90 11.29
CA ASN A 647 -2.72 29.57 10.01
C ASN A 647 -3.37 28.62 8.98
N THR A 648 -4.38 27.87 9.42
CA THR A 648 -5.07 26.86 8.59
C THR A 648 -6.43 27.39 8.16
N VAL A 649 -6.66 27.51 6.86
CA VAL A 649 -7.91 28.02 6.29
C VAL A 649 -8.86 26.85 5.96
N ILE A 650 -10.04 26.84 6.59
CA ILE A 650 -11.10 25.88 6.30
C ILE A 650 -12.40 26.64 6.11
N ALA A 651 -13.10 26.40 5.01
CA ALA A 651 -14.33 27.09 4.65
C ALA A 651 -14.20 28.64 4.70
N GLY A 652 -13.07 29.15 4.25
CA GLY A 652 -12.78 30.58 4.22
C GLY A 652 -12.44 31.22 5.58
N LYS A 653 -12.29 30.43 6.65
CA LYS A 653 -11.92 30.91 7.98
C LYS A 653 -10.52 30.43 8.35
N THR A 654 -9.68 31.37 8.78
CA THR A 654 -8.35 31.06 9.33
C THR A 654 -8.49 30.57 10.77
N LEU A 655 -7.97 29.38 11.03
CA LEU A 655 -7.98 28.74 12.33
C LEU A 655 -6.58 28.72 12.94
N ASN A 656 -6.48 29.17 14.20
CA ASN A 656 -5.31 29.08 15.07
C ASN A 656 -5.81 28.53 16.40
N GLN A 657 -5.84 27.21 16.53
CA GLN A 657 -6.45 26.55 17.69
C GLN A 657 -5.91 25.15 17.89
N THR A 658 -6.08 24.65 19.10
CA THR A 658 -5.85 23.24 19.42
C THR A 658 -7.18 22.52 19.52
N VAL A 659 -7.28 21.36 18.85
CA VAL A 659 -8.45 20.50 18.91
C VAL A 659 -8.15 19.31 19.82
N THR A 660 -9.01 19.12 20.82
CA THR A 660 -8.93 18.00 21.74
C THR A 660 -10.31 17.40 21.90
N ASP A 661 -10.39 16.09 21.94
CA ASP A 661 -11.60 15.32 22.26
C ASP A 661 -11.21 14.10 23.12
N ALA A 662 -11.62 14.12 24.35
CA ALA A 662 -11.23 13.12 25.36
C ALA A 662 -12.23 11.95 25.49
N ARG A 663 -13.13 11.76 24.54
CA ARG A 663 -14.14 10.69 24.60
C ARG A 663 -13.55 9.31 24.54
#